data_94dcb0df1ed7572a4932e268bf57b183
#
_entry.id   94dcb0df1ed7572a4932e268bf57b183
#
_cell.length_a   1.000
_cell.length_b   1.000
_cell.length_c   1.000
_cell.angle_alpha   90.00
_cell.angle_beta   90.00
_cell.angle_gamma   90.00
#
_symmetry.space_group_name_H-M   'P 1'
#
loop_
_entity.id
_entity.type
_entity.pdbx_description
1 polymer ?
#
loop_
_entity_poly.entity_id
_entity_poly.type
_entity_poly.pdbx_seq_one_letter_code
_entity_poly.pdbx_strand_id
1 'polypeptide(L)'
;MGNFNLQLAQRVASSQKFQIAYETLQKESLASLSGRTPSIDIGERNKLLRSALILAQSGSKQYSTLSQDIVYALATLPLETSQRAVCEHILAMLGNFPASDFLKGNNLAHGRLPWNLKLSEEVRRDENYVSVLGKEILLTDFQADVWDELKTQQFLSIAAPTSAGKSFLIQLYLKSLLGNSDRLLDIAYVVPTRSLIHEVHASLIKAFTGFENPPVISSIPRADERLAATQSRIFVFTQERLRTAMDEADLALDCLIVDEAQQIADGSRGMLLLSCLEDVNERAPQAQILFITPGSRSGASIGSLMGLGELPSVETTLRPVRQNLIYVNFKSAKKKQHLQLTLHRENQKPLALENVDLEGEPVSNAGARFLTAVMTLGDEGQNLVYASGKAAAEKMAEAIAAALGGKDNFVKQTEALLELSEFVKKHVHPQYALVDSIKSGVAYHYGSMPTTLTKAIEEYFANGALKYLVCTSTLLQGVNLPARNIFIRNPKKGMGKPMGPDDFWNLAGRAGRLSKDTHGNVFLIEYKKWDRQPVEEVRQKEVTPSLSKAFTTSHTEVMDFIRDENHVSGAKDTNFAESVFARLFIDAKEGVMEQTIERATRGIAMESAVSISDAIREHLDKVMLPPELLKRNSSVSPLRQQAMFDVLLAVVKRGGTAQLVPHHPLQSGQVKERLESIMDLIHRHLEGKETNQQYYFGWFALSWMRGSSLRDMIEHQIQYERRKAEVNGDEEPEPGKTIIKVLDDVENKLRFHYVRYIGCYIDLLKHAVGVVSPDRELDVPPIPLFLELGACSGTMIGCMELGLSRIAARELTDLLGKSDLDAVAIKRRLINLKGASLKLSPIIVSEIKRIGLETSA
;
A
#
# COMPACT_ATOMS: atom_id res chain seq x y z
N MET A 1 24.36 31.19 21.26
CA MET A 1 24.95 29.83 21.21
C MET A 1 24.76 29.15 19.84
N GLY A 2 23.63 29.23 19.18
CA GLY A 2 23.36 28.50 17.90
C GLY A 2 24.34 28.76 16.77
N ASN A 3 24.77 30.00 16.57
CA ASN A 3 25.72 30.36 15.50
C ASN A 3 27.13 29.78 15.73
N PHE A 4 27.59 29.71 16.99
CA PHE A 4 28.89 29.09 17.34
C PHE A 4 28.89 27.57 17.10
N ASN A 5 27.86 26.88 17.55
CA ASN A 5 27.74 25.45 17.35
C ASN A 5 27.67 25.08 15.87
N LEU A 6 26.96 25.86 15.06
CA LEU A 6 26.87 25.65 13.61
C LEU A 6 28.25 25.88 12.95
N GLN A 7 29.00 26.92 13.31
CA GLN A 7 30.33 27.15 12.79
C GLN A 7 31.33 26.05 13.19
N LEU A 8 31.23 25.56 14.42
CA LEU A 8 32.05 24.45 14.88
C LEU A 8 31.73 23.14 14.10
N ALA A 9 30.47 22.85 13.90
CA ALA A 9 30.03 21.71 13.09
C ALA A 9 30.53 21.79 11.63
N GLN A 10 30.47 22.98 11.01
CA GLN A 10 31.03 23.23 9.69
C GLN A 10 32.52 22.95 9.62
N ARG A 11 33.29 23.43 10.61
CA ARG A 11 34.74 23.17 10.70
C ARG A 11 35.05 21.70 10.87
N VAL A 12 34.30 20.98 11.70
CA VAL A 12 34.46 19.53 11.86
C VAL A 12 34.17 18.81 10.56
N ALA A 13 33.01 19.08 9.94
CA ALA A 13 32.55 18.42 8.71
C ALA A 13 33.49 18.70 7.51
N SER A 14 34.11 19.87 7.42
CA SER A 14 35.05 20.23 6.36
C SER A 14 36.48 19.77 6.61
N SER A 15 36.82 19.28 7.81
CA SER A 15 38.16 18.83 8.15
C SER A 15 38.55 17.57 7.35
N GLN A 16 39.69 17.60 6.67
CA GLN A 16 40.21 16.46 5.92
C GLN A 16 40.43 15.23 6.81
N LYS A 17 40.87 15.43 8.04
CA LYS A 17 41.05 14.35 9.03
C LYS A 17 39.73 13.66 9.36
N PHE A 18 38.66 14.42 9.53
CA PHE A 18 37.33 13.90 9.77
C PHE A 18 36.81 13.15 8.54
N GLN A 19 36.97 13.71 7.34
CA GLN A 19 36.50 13.07 6.10
C GLN A 19 37.17 11.68 5.89
N ILE A 20 38.48 11.59 6.10
CA ILE A 20 39.21 10.32 6.00
C ILE A 20 38.71 9.32 7.04
N ALA A 21 38.56 9.74 8.29
CA ALA A 21 38.07 8.86 9.36
C ALA A 21 36.65 8.38 9.11
N TYR A 22 35.77 9.27 8.58
CA TYR A 22 34.41 8.92 8.24
C TYR A 22 34.32 7.99 7.02
N GLU A 23 35.16 8.15 5.99
CA GLU A 23 35.28 7.20 4.88
C GLU A 23 35.75 5.83 5.34
N THR A 24 36.73 5.78 6.26
CA THR A 24 37.18 4.52 6.88
C THR A 24 36.02 3.87 7.63
N LEU A 25 35.27 4.64 8.44
CA LEU A 25 34.10 4.11 9.15
C LEU A 25 33.04 3.56 8.20
N GLN A 26 32.74 4.25 7.10
CA GLN A 26 31.78 3.78 6.11
C GLN A 26 32.23 2.45 5.46
N LYS A 27 33.51 2.30 5.13
CA LYS A 27 34.08 1.04 4.60
C LYS A 27 33.98 -0.09 5.61
N GLU A 28 34.46 0.13 6.81
CA GLU A 28 34.48 -0.89 7.84
C GLU A 28 33.08 -1.29 8.32
N SER A 29 32.11 -0.37 8.34
CA SER A 29 30.72 -0.71 8.67
C SER A 29 30.06 -1.67 7.66
N LEU A 30 30.65 -1.85 6.48
CA LEU A 30 30.19 -2.73 5.42
C LEU A 30 31.19 -3.88 5.11
N ALA A 31 32.21 -4.07 5.94
CA ALA A 31 33.26 -5.08 5.72
C ALA A 31 32.72 -6.52 5.70
N SER A 32 31.61 -6.77 6.41
CA SER A 32 30.95 -8.09 6.40
C SER A 32 30.47 -8.51 5.00
N LEU A 33 30.18 -7.56 4.10
CA LEU A 33 29.80 -7.87 2.72
C LEU A 33 30.89 -8.59 1.91
N SER A 34 32.16 -8.40 2.30
CA SER A 34 33.32 -9.11 1.74
C SER A 34 33.85 -10.23 2.65
N GLY A 35 33.09 -10.63 3.68
CA GLY A 35 33.45 -11.68 4.62
C GLY A 35 34.52 -11.26 5.65
N ARG A 36 34.81 -9.95 5.77
CA ARG A 36 35.76 -9.43 6.74
C ARG A 36 35.10 -9.00 8.04
N THR A 37 35.84 -9.18 9.14
CA THR A 37 35.47 -8.59 10.43
C THR A 37 35.78 -7.09 10.44
N PRO A 38 34.81 -6.20 10.76
CA PRO A 38 35.06 -4.76 10.84
C PRO A 38 36.12 -4.43 11.92
N SER A 39 37.06 -3.53 11.60
CA SER A 39 38.08 -3.11 12.54
C SER A 39 38.42 -1.62 12.40
N ILE A 40 38.21 -0.85 13.47
CA ILE A 40 38.68 0.54 13.59
C ILE A 40 39.34 0.71 14.95
N ASP A 41 40.44 1.44 14.99
CA ASP A 41 41.13 1.77 16.23
C ASP A 41 40.24 2.50 17.25
N ILE A 42 40.40 2.19 18.54
CA ILE A 42 39.58 2.78 19.63
C ILE A 42 39.73 4.29 19.66
N GLY A 43 40.94 4.82 19.42
CA GLY A 43 41.19 6.24 19.38
C GLY A 43 40.44 6.95 18.23
N GLU A 44 40.35 6.31 17.06
CA GLU A 44 39.57 6.84 15.93
C GLU A 44 38.09 6.78 16.19
N ARG A 45 37.53 5.71 16.79
CA ARG A 45 36.12 5.64 17.22
C ARG A 45 35.80 6.80 18.17
N ASN A 46 36.67 7.06 19.16
CA ASN A 46 36.46 8.16 20.11
C ASN A 46 36.50 9.55 19.45
N LYS A 47 37.32 9.75 18.41
CA LYS A 47 37.35 11.00 17.62
C LYS A 47 36.04 11.15 16.84
N LEU A 48 35.55 10.09 16.19
CA LEU A 48 34.29 10.09 15.46
C LEU A 48 33.10 10.35 16.37
N LEU A 49 33.04 9.78 17.57
CA LEU A 49 32.00 10.05 18.56
C LEU A 49 32.00 11.52 19.02
N ARG A 50 33.18 12.11 19.29
CA ARG A 50 33.29 13.53 19.62
C ARG A 50 32.78 14.40 18.46
N SER A 51 33.15 14.06 17.22
CA SER A 51 32.67 14.75 16.03
C SER A 51 31.15 14.65 15.89
N ALA A 52 30.59 13.45 16.07
CA ALA A 52 29.15 13.21 16.02
C ALA A 52 28.41 14.04 17.10
N LEU A 53 28.94 14.14 18.31
CA LEU A 53 28.34 14.95 19.38
C LEU A 53 28.33 16.45 19.01
N ILE A 54 29.41 16.98 18.43
CA ILE A 54 29.47 18.38 17.95
C ILE A 54 28.45 18.61 16.82
N LEU A 55 28.34 17.67 15.88
CA LEU A 55 27.39 17.75 14.77
C LEU A 55 25.93 17.71 15.25
N ALA A 56 25.63 16.89 16.27
CA ALA A 56 24.28 16.80 16.85
C ALA A 56 23.83 18.12 17.50
N GLN A 57 24.77 18.86 18.11
CA GLN A 57 24.50 20.12 18.78
C GLN A 57 24.36 21.34 17.85
N SER A 58 24.52 21.12 16.52
CA SER A 58 24.54 22.22 15.54
C SER A 58 23.21 22.88 15.28
N GLY A 59 22.09 22.23 15.58
CA GLY A 59 20.73 22.65 15.20
C GLY A 59 20.43 22.56 13.68
N SER A 60 21.37 22.06 12.87
CA SER A 60 21.22 21.92 11.42
C SER A 60 20.78 20.51 11.04
N LYS A 61 19.66 20.39 10.28
CA LYS A 61 19.17 19.08 9.78
C LYS A 61 20.26 18.27 9.06
N GLN A 62 21.11 18.94 8.27
CA GLN A 62 22.22 18.28 7.56
C GLN A 62 23.22 17.64 8.51
N TYR A 63 23.65 18.37 9.54
CA TYR A 63 24.65 17.86 10.50
C TYR A 63 24.03 16.87 11.48
N SER A 64 22.76 17.03 11.83
CA SER A 64 22.02 16.02 12.60
C SER A 64 21.95 14.67 11.87
N THR A 65 21.66 14.69 10.57
CA THR A 65 21.68 13.47 9.73
C THR A 65 23.06 12.83 9.68
N LEU A 66 24.13 13.64 9.49
CA LEU A 66 25.50 13.16 9.47
C LEU A 66 25.91 12.56 10.82
N SER A 67 25.53 13.21 11.93
CA SER A 67 25.76 12.69 13.29
C SER A 67 25.10 11.33 13.50
N GLN A 68 23.85 11.21 13.10
CA GLN A 68 23.09 9.97 13.19
C GLN A 68 23.71 8.86 12.33
N ASP A 69 24.17 9.17 11.12
CA ASP A 69 24.85 8.21 10.22
C ASP A 69 26.15 7.69 10.83
N ILE A 70 26.93 8.54 11.49
CA ILE A 70 28.15 8.14 12.20
C ILE A 70 27.79 7.17 13.33
N VAL A 71 26.81 7.49 14.15
CA VAL A 71 26.38 6.62 15.26
C VAL A 71 25.90 5.28 14.76
N TYR A 72 25.08 5.23 13.71
CA TYR A 72 24.62 3.96 13.14
C TYR A 72 25.76 3.13 12.52
N ALA A 73 26.72 3.77 11.87
CA ALA A 73 27.89 3.08 11.35
C ALA A 73 28.78 2.53 12.48
N LEU A 74 28.99 3.29 13.57
CA LEU A 74 29.72 2.80 14.75
C LEU A 74 28.99 1.65 15.44
N ALA A 75 27.66 1.68 15.50
CA ALA A 75 26.85 0.63 16.11
C ALA A 75 26.95 -0.74 15.39
N THR A 76 27.50 -0.79 14.18
CA THR A 76 27.83 -2.07 13.50
C THR A 76 29.14 -2.70 13.99
N LEU A 77 29.94 -1.94 14.75
CA LEU A 77 31.24 -2.36 15.30
C LEU A 77 31.08 -2.86 16.75
N PRO A 78 32.02 -3.67 17.26
CA PRO A 78 32.06 -4.00 18.68
C PRO A 78 32.43 -2.74 19.48
N LEU A 79 31.43 -2.10 20.11
CA LEU A 79 31.63 -0.91 20.92
C LEU A 79 31.89 -1.24 22.40
N GLU A 80 32.79 -0.48 23.03
CA GLU A 80 32.92 -0.46 24.49
C GLU A 80 31.68 0.13 25.15
N THR A 81 31.43 -0.21 26.42
CA THR A 81 30.25 0.31 27.17
C THR A 81 30.18 1.83 27.19
N SER A 82 31.31 2.50 27.33
CA SER A 82 31.43 3.96 27.30
C SER A 82 31.05 4.57 25.92
N GLN A 83 31.51 3.94 24.85
CA GLN A 83 31.24 4.34 23.48
C GLN A 83 29.74 4.16 23.14
N ARG A 84 29.17 3.07 23.58
CA ARG A 84 27.73 2.79 23.42
C ARG A 84 26.88 3.84 24.13
N ALA A 85 27.21 4.17 25.39
CA ALA A 85 26.50 5.20 26.14
C ALA A 85 26.53 6.60 25.45
N VAL A 86 27.64 6.94 24.80
CA VAL A 86 27.75 8.19 24.02
C VAL A 86 26.87 8.09 22.74
N CYS A 87 26.82 6.95 22.07
CA CYS A 87 25.91 6.74 20.93
C CYS A 87 24.44 6.91 21.33
N GLU A 88 24.04 6.28 22.45
CA GLU A 88 22.68 6.41 23.02
C GLU A 88 22.34 7.87 23.30
N HIS A 89 23.24 8.58 23.96
CA HIS A 89 23.08 10.00 24.26
C HIS A 89 22.92 10.86 23.01
N ILE A 90 23.74 10.66 21.98
CA ILE A 90 23.65 11.40 20.73
C ILE A 90 22.27 11.18 20.05
N LEU A 91 21.78 9.95 20.02
CA LEU A 91 20.46 9.65 19.44
C LEU A 91 19.32 10.29 20.26
N ALA A 92 19.42 10.26 21.58
CA ALA A 92 18.45 10.94 22.44
C ALA A 92 18.46 12.46 22.22
N MET A 93 19.64 13.08 22.09
CA MET A 93 19.76 14.51 21.77
C MET A 93 19.17 14.88 20.40
N LEU A 94 19.15 13.93 19.47
CA LEU A 94 18.51 14.08 18.14
C LEU A 94 17.01 13.73 18.16
N GLY A 95 16.41 13.51 19.33
CA GLY A 95 15.00 13.12 19.46
C GLY A 95 14.66 11.74 18.93
N ASN A 96 15.67 10.89 18.67
CA ASN A 96 15.49 9.53 18.18
C ASN A 96 15.55 8.52 19.36
N PHE A 97 14.58 8.64 20.26
CA PHE A 97 14.50 7.81 21.46
C PHE A 97 14.34 6.30 21.17
N PRO A 98 13.56 5.87 20.16
CA PRO A 98 13.47 4.44 19.84
C PRO A 98 14.80 3.81 19.45
N ALA A 99 15.64 4.52 18.70
CA ALA A 99 16.96 4.03 18.33
C ALA A 99 17.93 4.08 19.51
N SER A 100 17.83 5.10 20.36
CA SER A 100 18.59 5.19 21.62
C SER A 100 18.27 4.00 22.53
N ASP A 101 16.98 3.70 22.74
CA ASP A 101 16.52 2.59 23.59
C ASP A 101 16.87 1.22 22.99
N PHE A 102 16.88 1.09 21.66
CA PHE A 102 17.36 -0.12 20.98
C PHE A 102 18.85 -0.39 21.24
N LEU A 103 19.69 0.65 21.23
CA LEU A 103 21.11 0.49 21.55
C LEU A 103 21.37 0.16 23.02
N LYS A 104 20.49 0.63 23.95
CA LYS A 104 20.57 0.26 25.37
C LYS A 104 20.45 -1.26 25.55
N GLY A 105 19.53 -1.90 24.82
CA GLY A 105 19.26 -3.32 24.92
C GLY A 105 18.94 -3.77 26.35
N ASN A 106 18.99 -5.09 26.59
CA ASN A 106 18.76 -5.66 27.93
C ASN A 106 20.02 -5.64 28.83
N ASN A 107 21.11 -5.00 28.43
CA ASN A 107 22.34 -4.95 29.22
C ASN A 107 22.26 -3.87 30.30
N LEU A 108 22.11 -4.28 31.54
CA LEU A 108 22.09 -3.46 32.75
C LEU A 108 23.44 -2.77 33.06
N ALA A 109 24.48 -3.03 32.34
CA ALA A 109 25.78 -2.36 32.46
C ALA A 109 25.77 -1.02 31.74
N HIS A 110 25.01 -0.05 32.28
CA HIS A 110 24.99 1.32 31.73
C HIS A 110 26.36 1.97 31.91
N GLY A 111 26.97 2.40 30.80
CA GLY A 111 28.10 3.31 30.86
C GLY A 111 27.70 4.59 31.63
N ARG A 112 28.58 5.03 32.55
CA ARG A 112 28.31 6.24 33.31
C ARG A 112 28.57 7.46 32.44
N LEU A 113 27.50 8.10 31.90
CA LEU A 113 27.60 9.43 31.32
C LEU A 113 27.92 10.47 32.40
N PRO A 114 28.66 11.52 32.10
CA PRO A 114 28.79 12.71 32.94
C PRO A 114 27.39 13.25 33.31
N TRP A 115 27.24 13.72 34.55
CA TRP A 115 25.95 14.18 35.07
C TRP A 115 25.24 15.22 34.19
N ASN A 116 26.00 16.19 33.68
CA ASN A 116 25.47 17.21 32.79
C ASN A 116 24.86 16.65 31.50
N LEU A 117 25.45 15.61 30.89
CA LEU A 117 24.92 14.94 29.69
C LEU A 117 23.67 14.14 30.02
N LYS A 118 23.68 13.46 31.17
CA LYS A 118 22.52 12.71 31.63
C LYS A 118 21.33 13.65 31.92
N LEU A 119 21.58 14.78 32.58
CA LEU A 119 20.54 15.77 32.84
C LEU A 119 19.96 16.36 31.53
N SER A 120 20.80 16.66 30.55
CA SER A 120 20.33 17.15 29.24
C SER A 120 19.49 16.11 28.48
N GLU A 121 19.79 14.83 28.62
CA GLU A 121 18.98 13.75 28.06
C GLU A 121 17.60 13.65 28.75
N GLU A 122 17.56 13.73 30.07
CA GLU A 122 16.29 13.66 30.82
C GLU A 122 15.40 14.86 30.51
N VAL A 123 15.97 16.07 30.48
CA VAL A 123 15.22 17.27 30.05
C VAL A 123 14.66 17.10 28.63
N ARG A 124 15.47 16.58 27.71
CA ARG A 124 15.03 16.35 26.33
C ARG A 124 13.91 15.32 26.21
N ARG A 125 13.96 14.27 27.06
CA ARG A 125 12.88 13.29 27.15
C ARG A 125 11.60 13.91 27.73
N ASP A 126 11.73 14.71 28.79
CA ASP A 126 10.60 15.38 29.46
C ASP A 126 9.84 16.32 28.50
N GLU A 127 10.56 17.06 27.65
CA GLU A 127 9.97 17.91 26.61
C GLU A 127 9.10 17.14 25.60
N ASN A 128 9.33 15.85 25.41
CA ASN A 128 8.67 15.01 24.41
C ASN A 128 7.64 14.03 24.99
N TYR A 129 7.39 14.08 26.30
CA TYR A 129 6.30 13.31 26.88
C TYR A 129 4.94 13.96 26.61
N VAL A 130 3.99 13.13 26.18
CA VAL A 130 2.59 13.53 26.03
C VAL A 130 1.71 12.64 26.88
N SER A 131 0.72 13.24 27.58
CA SER A 131 -0.25 12.48 28.35
C SER A 131 -1.47 12.14 27.49
N VAL A 132 -1.76 10.86 27.33
CA VAL A 132 -2.95 10.38 26.63
C VAL A 132 -3.70 9.42 27.54
N LEU A 133 -4.91 9.81 27.97
CA LEU A 133 -5.77 9.03 28.87
C LEU A 133 -5.04 8.60 30.16
N GLY A 134 -4.28 9.50 30.74
CA GLY A 134 -3.53 9.29 31.98
C GLY A 134 -2.27 8.43 31.82
N LYS A 135 -1.85 8.10 30.58
CA LYS A 135 -0.58 7.45 30.30
C LYS A 135 0.38 8.42 29.64
N GLU A 136 1.59 8.48 30.15
CA GLU A 136 2.66 9.25 29.56
C GLU A 136 3.36 8.45 28.47
N ILE A 137 3.52 9.06 27.29
CA ILE A 137 4.08 8.44 26.10
C ILE A 137 5.17 9.34 25.58
N LEU A 138 6.37 8.77 25.39
CA LEU A 138 7.52 9.47 24.86
C LEU A 138 7.45 9.47 23.32
N LEU A 139 7.38 10.64 22.72
CA LEU A 139 7.36 10.86 21.29
C LEU A 139 8.74 11.26 20.77
N THR A 140 9.06 10.96 19.50
CA THR A 140 10.20 11.57 18.82
C THR A 140 9.91 13.06 18.57
N ASP A 141 10.94 13.87 18.29
CA ASP A 141 10.75 15.29 17.97
C ASP A 141 9.70 15.51 16.89
N PHE A 142 9.82 14.78 15.79
CA PHE A 142 8.84 14.85 14.70
C PHE A 142 7.43 14.49 15.16
N GLN A 143 7.30 13.45 15.98
CA GLN A 143 5.98 13.02 16.45
C GLN A 143 5.38 14.03 17.42
N ALA A 144 6.20 14.71 18.23
CA ALA A 144 5.76 15.78 19.12
C ALA A 144 5.29 17.01 18.32
N ASP A 145 6.05 17.41 17.29
CA ASP A 145 5.65 18.51 16.39
C ASP A 145 4.30 18.20 15.72
N VAL A 146 4.12 16.99 15.18
CA VAL A 146 2.85 16.58 14.56
C VAL A 146 1.72 16.51 15.59
N TRP A 147 2.02 16.04 16.81
CA TRP A 147 1.03 15.92 17.88
C TRP A 147 0.41 17.25 18.26
N ASP A 148 1.21 18.31 18.30
CA ASP A 148 0.72 19.65 18.64
C ASP A 148 -0.12 20.25 17.51
N GLU A 149 0.27 20.04 16.26
CA GLU A 149 -0.52 20.49 15.10
C GLU A 149 -1.84 19.71 14.95
N LEU A 150 -1.87 18.41 15.25
CA LEU A 150 -3.09 17.59 15.21
C LEU A 150 -4.22 18.14 16.09
N LYS A 151 -3.90 18.83 17.19
CA LYS A 151 -4.89 19.40 18.11
C LYS A 151 -5.50 20.70 17.62
N THR A 152 -4.84 21.41 16.72
CA THR A 152 -5.17 22.78 16.33
C THR A 152 -5.59 22.93 14.89
N GLN A 153 -5.08 22.08 13.98
CA GLN A 153 -5.31 22.22 12.55
C GLN A 153 -6.52 21.39 12.10
N GLN A 154 -7.38 22.01 11.30
CA GLN A 154 -8.46 21.32 10.60
C GLN A 154 -7.91 20.52 9.41
N PHE A 155 -6.95 21.08 8.68
CA PHE A 155 -6.27 20.44 7.56
C PHE A 155 -4.79 20.32 7.90
N LEU A 156 -4.22 19.12 7.81
CA LEU A 156 -2.80 18.92 8.11
C LEU A 156 -2.16 17.92 7.15
N SER A 157 -1.02 18.30 6.58
CA SER A 157 -0.18 17.41 5.77
C SER A 157 1.01 16.91 6.59
N ILE A 158 1.16 15.57 6.69
CA ILE A 158 2.21 14.90 7.45
C ILE A 158 3.12 14.15 6.47
N ALA A 159 4.34 14.65 6.27
CA ALA A 159 5.30 14.08 5.33
C ALA A 159 6.52 13.50 6.06
N ALA A 160 6.63 12.17 6.07
CA ALA A 160 7.73 11.48 6.75
C ALA A 160 8.00 10.09 6.15
N PRO A 161 9.23 9.57 6.25
CA PRO A 161 9.53 8.20 5.86
C PRO A 161 8.59 7.17 6.50
N THR A 162 8.40 6.03 5.86
CA THR A 162 7.50 4.97 6.37
C THR A 162 7.86 4.49 7.78
N SER A 163 9.14 4.51 8.13
CA SER A 163 9.67 4.11 9.44
C SER A 163 9.56 5.18 10.54
N ALA A 164 9.03 6.39 10.26
CA ALA A 164 8.93 7.48 11.24
C ALA A 164 7.81 7.29 12.30
N GLY A 165 7.08 6.18 12.26
CA GLY A 165 6.05 5.87 13.24
C GLY A 165 4.73 6.64 13.04
N LYS A 166 4.42 7.07 11.81
CA LYS A 166 3.17 7.79 11.47
C LYS A 166 1.91 7.06 11.94
N SER A 167 1.80 5.76 11.64
CA SER A 167 0.63 4.96 12.02
C SER A 167 0.46 4.84 13.54
N PHE A 168 1.56 4.73 14.28
CA PHE A 168 1.54 4.77 15.75
C PHE A 168 0.98 6.10 16.26
N LEU A 169 1.46 7.22 15.71
CA LEU A 169 1.03 8.55 16.11
C LEU A 169 -0.46 8.79 15.82
N ILE A 170 -0.94 8.37 14.65
CA ILE A 170 -2.37 8.47 14.30
C ILE A 170 -3.25 7.63 15.23
N GLN A 171 -2.83 6.41 15.57
CA GLN A 171 -3.57 5.59 16.55
C GLN A 171 -3.61 6.25 17.93
N LEU A 172 -2.52 6.86 18.36
CA LEU A 172 -2.45 7.60 19.60
C LEU A 172 -3.39 8.82 19.58
N TYR A 173 -3.41 9.54 18.45
CA TYR A 173 -4.31 10.67 18.24
C TYR A 173 -5.78 10.24 18.27
N LEU A 174 -6.14 9.16 17.57
CA LEU A 174 -7.51 8.63 17.59
C LEU A 174 -7.95 8.23 19.01
N LYS A 175 -7.06 7.65 19.82
CA LYS A 175 -7.35 7.37 21.23
C LYS A 175 -7.63 8.64 22.03
N SER A 176 -6.81 9.67 21.84
CA SER A 176 -7.01 10.96 22.51
C SER A 176 -8.30 11.63 22.04
N LEU A 177 -8.57 11.63 20.74
CA LEU A 177 -9.76 12.23 20.15
C LEU A 177 -11.04 11.58 20.69
N LEU A 178 -11.12 10.24 20.65
CA LEU A 178 -12.29 9.47 21.11
C LEU A 178 -12.43 9.47 22.63
N GLY A 179 -11.32 9.50 23.38
CA GLY A 179 -11.36 9.50 24.82
C GLY A 179 -11.70 10.85 25.47
N ASN A 180 -11.50 11.95 24.74
CA ASN A 180 -11.79 13.31 25.19
C ASN A 180 -13.05 13.92 24.56
N SER A 181 -13.76 13.16 23.70
CA SER A 181 -14.98 13.64 23.07
C SER A 181 -16.22 13.29 23.88
N ASP A 182 -17.05 14.28 24.16
CA ASP A 182 -18.36 14.12 24.80
C ASP A 182 -19.46 13.65 23.83
N ARG A 183 -19.16 13.62 22.53
CA ARG A 183 -20.08 13.17 21.47
C ARG A 183 -19.52 11.96 20.72
N LEU A 184 -20.42 11.23 20.10
CA LEU A 184 -20.08 10.13 19.22
C LEU A 184 -19.49 10.69 17.92
N LEU A 185 -18.44 10.05 17.41
CA LEU A 185 -17.69 10.50 16.24
C LEU A 185 -17.73 9.45 15.13
N ASP A 186 -17.86 9.93 13.89
CA ASP A 186 -17.68 9.17 12.67
C ASP A 186 -16.35 9.52 12.01
N ILE A 187 -15.45 8.55 11.94
CA ILE A 187 -14.09 8.74 11.44
C ILE A 187 -13.85 7.80 10.25
N ALA A 188 -13.32 8.32 9.15
CA ALA A 188 -12.86 7.50 8.04
C ALA A 188 -11.32 7.48 7.95
N TYR A 189 -10.75 6.28 7.83
CA TYR A 189 -9.35 6.04 7.56
C TYR A 189 -9.21 5.46 6.15
N VAL A 190 -8.79 6.28 5.20
CA VAL A 190 -8.68 5.90 3.78
C VAL A 190 -7.29 5.38 3.50
N VAL A 191 -7.23 4.18 2.93
CA VAL A 191 -6.00 3.49 2.55
C VAL A 191 -6.02 3.12 1.07
N PRO A 192 -4.85 3.06 0.40
CA PRO A 192 -4.78 2.82 -1.04
C PRO A 192 -5.18 1.41 -1.49
N THR A 193 -5.04 0.41 -0.64
CA THR A 193 -5.23 -0.99 -1.04
C THR A 193 -6.05 -1.77 -0.04
N ARG A 194 -6.73 -2.81 -0.53
CA ARG A 194 -7.51 -3.73 0.31
C ARG A 194 -6.66 -4.48 1.32
N SER A 195 -5.40 -4.76 1.00
CA SER A 195 -4.47 -5.37 1.95
C SER A 195 -4.26 -4.49 3.18
N LEU A 196 -4.12 -3.18 2.97
CA LEU A 196 -3.99 -2.21 4.06
C LEU A 196 -5.27 -2.06 4.88
N ILE A 197 -6.45 -2.22 4.30
CA ILE A 197 -7.71 -2.21 5.09
C ILE A 197 -7.57 -3.20 6.24
N HIS A 198 -7.21 -4.44 5.95
CA HIS A 198 -7.10 -5.48 6.99
C HIS A 198 -5.97 -5.19 8.00
N GLU A 199 -4.84 -4.62 7.55
CA GLU A 199 -3.73 -4.25 8.45
C GLU A 199 -4.14 -3.14 9.42
N VAL A 200 -4.69 -2.06 8.89
CA VAL A 200 -5.15 -0.92 9.69
C VAL A 200 -6.30 -1.32 10.60
N HIS A 201 -7.27 -2.09 10.09
CA HIS A 201 -8.39 -2.61 10.87
C HIS A 201 -7.92 -3.43 12.08
N ALA A 202 -7.06 -4.43 11.86
CA ALA A 202 -6.53 -5.26 12.95
C ALA A 202 -5.68 -4.44 13.93
N SER A 203 -4.91 -3.47 13.43
CA SER A 203 -4.08 -2.59 14.24
C SER A 203 -4.92 -1.66 15.12
N LEU A 204 -6.03 -1.15 14.61
CA LEU A 204 -7.00 -0.34 15.36
C LEU A 204 -7.72 -1.18 16.42
N ILE A 205 -8.20 -2.39 16.08
CA ILE A 205 -8.79 -3.29 17.09
C ILE A 205 -7.82 -3.50 18.25
N LYS A 206 -6.56 -3.83 17.95
CA LYS A 206 -5.52 -3.99 18.97
C LYS A 206 -5.29 -2.69 19.76
N ALA A 207 -5.28 -1.55 19.10
CA ALA A 207 -5.08 -0.26 19.74
C ALA A 207 -6.18 0.08 20.73
N PHE A 208 -7.44 -0.25 20.45
CA PHE A 208 -8.59 0.01 21.29
C PHE A 208 -8.96 -1.15 22.26
N THR A 209 -8.16 -2.22 22.28
CA THR A 209 -8.32 -3.28 23.28
C THR A 209 -8.16 -2.72 24.70
N GLY A 210 -9.17 -2.93 25.55
CA GLY A 210 -9.18 -2.38 26.92
C GLY A 210 -9.62 -0.91 27.02
N PHE A 211 -10.11 -0.31 25.95
CA PHE A 211 -10.78 0.99 25.98
C PHE A 211 -12.15 0.85 26.66
N GLU A 212 -12.58 1.81 27.45
CA GLU A 212 -13.84 1.72 28.21
C GLU A 212 -15.05 1.65 27.26
N ASN A 213 -15.08 2.53 26.24
CA ASN A 213 -16.08 2.54 25.19
C ASN A 213 -15.39 2.39 23.82
N PRO A 214 -15.03 1.18 23.36
CA PRO A 214 -14.31 1.01 22.13
C PRO A 214 -15.18 1.40 20.93
N PRO A 215 -14.64 2.09 19.92
CA PRO A 215 -15.36 2.41 18.70
C PRO A 215 -15.68 1.14 17.91
N VAL A 216 -16.76 1.18 17.14
CA VAL A 216 -17.04 0.16 16.13
C VAL A 216 -16.08 0.39 14.95
N ILE A 217 -15.25 -0.61 14.65
CA ILE A 217 -14.32 -0.55 13.53
C ILE A 217 -14.91 -1.38 12.39
N SER A 218 -15.20 -0.75 11.25
CA SER A 218 -15.79 -1.41 10.08
C SER A 218 -14.93 -1.23 8.83
N SER A 219 -14.88 -2.27 8.02
CA SER A 219 -14.24 -2.23 6.70
C SER A 219 -15.23 -2.38 5.54
N ILE A 220 -16.52 -2.54 5.81
CA ILE A 220 -17.58 -2.67 4.82
C ILE A 220 -18.32 -1.33 4.69
N PRO A 221 -18.63 -0.88 3.46
CA PRO A 221 -19.26 0.41 3.21
C PRO A 221 -20.78 0.37 3.53
N ARG A 222 -21.12 0.01 4.77
CA ARG A 222 -22.47 0.07 5.32
C ARG A 222 -22.44 0.84 6.63
N ALA A 223 -23.24 1.87 6.73
CA ALA A 223 -23.50 2.54 8.00
C ALA A 223 -24.69 1.85 8.68
N ASP A 224 -24.45 1.07 9.73
CA ASP A 224 -25.54 0.58 10.57
C ASP A 224 -26.00 1.72 11.49
N GLU A 225 -27.17 2.28 11.21
CA GLU A 225 -27.77 3.38 11.97
C GLU A 225 -27.98 3.02 13.45
N ARG A 226 -28.18 1.73 13.77
CA ARG A 226 -28.37 1.27 15.15
C ARG A 226 -27.08 1.39 15.96
N LEU A 227 -25.92 1.19 15.34
CA LEU A 227 -24.61 1.36 15.95
C LEU A 227 -24.21 2.83 16.07
N ALA A 228 -24.64 3.66 15.13
CA ALA A 228 -24.39 5.11 15.15
C ALA A 228 -24.96 5.80 16.40
N ALA A 229 -26.07 5.29 16.93
CA ALA A 229 -26.75 5.87 18.09
C ALA A 229 -26.08 5.56 19.44
N THR A 230 -25.11 4.65 19.50
CA THR A 230 -24.58 4.14 20.76
C THR A 230 -23.05 4.14 20.87
N GLN A 231 -22.33 4.19 19.76
CA GLN A 231 -20.87 4.11 19.74
C GLN A 231 -20.28 4.96 18.62
N SER A 232 -19.11 5.54 18.85
CA SER A 232 -18.30 6.13 17.77
C SER A 232 -17.87 5.05 16.78
N ARG A 233 -17.68 5.43 15.51
CA ARG A 233 -17.35 4.52 14.42
C ARG A 233 -16.04 4.93 13.75
N ILE A 234 -15.23 3.94 13.40
CA ILE A 234 -14.06 4.11 12.57
C ILE A 234 -14.21 3.23 11.32
N PHE A 235 -14.29 3.85 10.17
CA PHE A 235 -14.39 3.19 8.89
C PHE A 235 -13.00 3.08 8.25
N VAL A 236 -12.56 1.87 7.91
CA VAL A 236 -11.29 1.66 7.20
C VAL A 236 -11.60 1.29 5.77
N PHE A 237 -11.42 2.24 4.85
CA PHE A 237 -11.88 2.15 3.48
C PHE A 237 -10.77 2.36 2.45
N THR A 238 -10.96 1.89 1.22
CA THR A 238 -10.35 2.49 0.04
C THR A 238 -11.22 3.67 -0.43
N GLN A 239 -10.70 4.49 -1.35
CA GLN A 239 -11.50 5.58 -1.91
C GLN A 239 -12.78 5.08 -2.59
N GLU A 240 -12.76 3.89 -3.17
CA GLU A 240 -13.94 3.25 -3.78
C GLU A 240 -15.00 2.94 -2.72
N ARG A 241 -14.58 2.38 -1.58
CA ARG A 241 -15.49 2.08 -0.46
C ARG A 241 -16.01 3.34 0.22
N LEU A 242 -15.15 4.35 0.37
CA LEU A 242 -15.57 5.66 0.90
C LEU A 242 -16.67 6.25 0.01
N ARG A 243 -16.49 6.25 -1.31
CA ARG A 243 -17.48 6.72 -2.26
C ARG A 243 -18.82 5.99 -2.07
N THR A 244 -18.80 4.66 -2.06
CA THR A 244 -20.00 3.85 -1.85
C THR A 244 -20.68 4.18 -0.52
N ALA A 245 -19.93 4.29 0.59
CA ALA A 245 -20.49 4.61 1.89
C ALA A 245 -21.12 6.00 1.94
N MET A 246 -20.54 6.98 1.28
CA MET A 246 -21.09 8.34 1.18
C MET A 246 -22.38 8.40 0.33
N ASP A 247 -22.49 7.55 -0.70
CA ASP A 247 -23.66 7.52 -1.59
C ASP A 247 -24.84 6.75 -1.00
N GLU A 248 -24.59 5.69 -0.20
CA GLU A 248 -25.62 4.84 0.38
C GLU A 248 -26.14 5.33 1.75
N ALA A 249 -25.28 6.01 2.50
CA ALA A 249 -25.63 6.57 3.80
C ALA A 249 -25.29 8.05 3.79
N ASP A 250 -26.14 8.89 4.34
CA ASP A 250 -25.86 10.33 4.52
C ASP A 250 -24.78 10.53 5.60
N LEU A 251 -23.58 10.00 5.30
CA LEU A 251 -22.46 9.90 6.23
C LEU A 251 -21.74 11.25 6.34
N ALA A 252 -21.93 11.93 7.45
CA ALA A 252 -21.18 13.12 7.81
C ALA A 252 -19.98 12.73 8.69
N LEU A 253 -18.77 12.89 8.17
CA LEU A 253 -17.54 12.54 8.87
C LEU A 253 -17.07 13.68 9.79
N ASP A 254 -16.60 13.33 10.99
CA ASP A 254 -15.91 14.25 11.91
C ASP A 254 -14.41 14.34 11.62
N CYS A 255 -13.83 13.23 11.17
CA CYS A 255 -12.41 13.18 10.81
C CYS A 255 -12.19 12.25 9.62
N LEU A 256 -11.39 12.70 8.66
CA LEU A 256 -10.94 11.92 7.51
C LEU A 256 -9.41 11.83 7.52
N ILE A 257 -8.89 10.62 7.58
CA ILE A 257 -7.45 10.34 7.50
C ILE A 257 -7.16 9.71 6.15
N VAL A 258 -6.31 10.32 5.35
CA VAL A 258 -5.91 9.82 4.03
C VAL A 258 -4.46 9.34 4.11
N ASP A 259 -4.27 8.03 4.16
CA ASP A 259 -2.94 7.43 4.13
C ASP A 259 -2.45 7.29 2.69
N GLU A 260 -1.14 7.45 2.48
CA GLU A 260 -0.52 7.47 1.16
C GLU A 260 -1.17 8.53 0.23
N ALA A 261 -1.42 9.74 0.76
CA ALA A 261 -2.16 10.81 0.07
C ALA A 261 -1.52 11.26 -1.27
N GLN A 262 -0.25 10.92 -1.55
CA GLN A 262 0.35 11.12 -2.87
C GLN A 262 -0.35 10.34 -3.98
N GLN A 263 -1.23 9.38 -3.65
CA GLN A 263 -2.08 8.69 -4.62
C GLN A 263 -3.09 9.57 -5.35
N ILE A 264 -3.27 10.80 -4.92
CA ILE A 264 -4.00 11.82 -5.70
C ILE A 264 -3.39 12.00 -7.11
N ALA A 265 -2.16 11.54 -7.32
CA ALA A 265 -1.46 11.50 -8.61
C ALA A 265 -1.66 10.19 -9.40
N ASP A 266 -2.43 9.22 -8.90
CA ASP A 266 -2.55 7.87 -9.45
C ASP A 266 -3.74 7.70 -10.41
N GLY A 267 -3.70 8.39 -11.54
CA GLY A 267 -4.65 8.22 -12.64
C GLY A 267 -6.12 8.36 -12.20
N SER A 268 -6.96 7.42 -12.61
CA SER A 268 -8.40 7.42 -12.30
C SER A 268 -8.68 7.28 -10.80
N ARG A 269 -7.83 6.56 -10.06
CA ARG A 269 -7.97 6.42 -8.61
C ARG A 269 -7.69 7.73 -7.87
N GLY A 270 -6.72 8.51 -8.37
CA GLY A 270 -6.44 9.85 -7.84
C GLY A 270 -7.59 10.83 -8.10
N MET A 271 -8.27 10.70 -9.25
CA MET A 271 -9.48 11.48 -9.56
C MET A 271 -10.63 11.15 -8.58
N LEU A 272 -10.85 9.87 -8.31
CA LEU A 272 -11.87 9.43 -7.36
C LEU A 272 -11.56 9.90 -5.92
N LEU A 273 -10.30 9.83 -5.50
CA LEU A 273 -9.87 10.34 -4.19
C LEU A 273 -10.14 11.85 -4.07
N LEU A 274 -9.80 12.62 -5.09
CA LEU A 274 -10.09 14.07 -5.11
C LEU A 274 -11.58 14.34 -4.98
N SER A 275 -12.44 13.64 -5.75
CA SER A 275 -13.89 13.77 -5.65
C SER A 275 -14.41 13.45 -4.24
N CYS A 276 -13.90 12.38 -3.59
CA CYS A 276 -14.28 12.06 -2.22
C CYS A 276 -13.86 13.16 -1.23
N LEU A 277 -12.67 13.75 -1.39
CA LEU A 277 -12.19 14.84 -0.53
C LEU A 277 -13.06 16.09 -0.64
N GLU A 278 -13.45 16.46 -1.85
CA GLU A 278 -14.32 17.60 -2.10
C GLU A 278 -15.71 17.36 -1.51
N ASP A 279 -16.28 16.18 -1.73
CA ASP A 279 -17.60 15.82 -1.20
C ASP A 279 -17.62 15.79 0.34
N VAL A 280 -16.55 15.28 0.98
CA VAL A 280 -16.44 15.34 2.45
C VAL A 280 -16.35 16.77 2.93
N ASN A 281 -15.54 17.61 2.30
CA ASN A 281 -15.41 19.01 2.67
C ASN A 281 -16.73 19.81 2.45
N GLU A 282 -17.52 19.46 1.44
CA GLU A 282 -18.83 20.07 1.20
C GLU A 282 -19.88 19.60 2.22
N ARG A 283 -19.99 18.30 2.48
CA ARG A 283 -21.01 17.71 3.39
C ARG A 283 -20.69 17.96 4.87
N ALA A 284 -19.41 18.00 5.22
CA ALA A 284 -18.93 18.18 6.58
C ALA A 284 -17.83 19.26 6.66
N PRO A 285 -18.15 20.55 6.50
CA PRO A 285 -17.16 21.65 6.44
C PRO A 285 -16.30 21.77 7.71
N GLN A 286 -16.72 21.17 8.82
CA GLN A 286 -15.98 21.18 10.09
C GLN A 286 -15.15 19.91 10.30
N ALA A 287 -15.18 18.96 9.37
CA ALA A 287 -14.40 17.74 9.46
C ALA A 287 -12.90 18.06 9.47
N GLN A 288 -12.17 17.37 10.32
CA GLN A 288 -10.71 17.40 10.27
C GLN A 288 -10.22 16.47 9.14
N ILE A 289 -9.33 16.95 8.27
CA ILE A 289 -8.77 16.15 7.18
C ILE A 289 -7.25 16.08 7.28
N LEU A 290 -6.73 14.86 7.47
CA LEU A 290 -5.31 14.58 7.65
C LEU A 290 -4.74 13.84 6.43
N PHE A 291 -3.68 14.40 5.84
CA PHE A 291 -3.00 13.82 4.69
C PHE A 291 -1.64 13.24 5.10
N ILE A 292 -1.45 11.95 4.94
CA ILE A 292 -0.22 11.24 5.31
C ILE A 292 0.53 10.81 4.05
N THR A 293 1.82 11.20 3.96
CA THR A 293 2.67 10.88 2.81
C THR A 293 4.02 10.28 3.24
N PRO A 294 4.67 9.45 2.39
CA PRO A 294 5.98 8.86 2.71
C PRO A 294 7.16 9.79 2.37
N GLY A 295 7.05 11.08 2.67
CA GLY A 295 8.15 12.05 2.53
C GLY A 295 8.13 12.92 1.28
N SER A 296 7.02 12.94 0.53
CA SER A 296 6.74 13.93 -0.51
C SER A 296 5.81 15.03 0.03
N ARG A 297 6.05 16.27 -0.36
CA ARG A 297 5.16 17.39 -0.06
C ARG A 297 3.93 17.31 -0.96
N SER A 298 2.77 17.08 -0.39
CA SER A 298 1.49 17.09 -1.13
C SER A 298 0.55 18.20 -0.66
N GLY A 299 0.87 18.85 0.47
CA GLY A 299 0.00 19.85 1.09
C GLY A 299 -0.36 21.02 0.18
N ALA A 300 0.62 21.64 -0.49
CA ALA A 300 0.37 22.73 -1.42
C ALA A 300 -0.47 22.29 -2.63
N SER A 301 -0.16 21.14 -3.21
CA SER A 301 -0.89 20.61 -4.37
C SER A 301 -2.31 20.23 -4.05
N ILE A 302 -2.54 19.54 -2.93
CA ILE A 302 -3.88 19.12 -2.48
C ILE A 302 -4.70 20.34 -2.08
N GLY A 303 -4.11 21.24 -1.29
CA GLY A 303 -4.78 22.46 -0.86
C GLY A 303 -5.22 23.33 -2.03
N SER A 304 -4.36 23.48 -3.05
CA SER A 304 -4.71 24.21 -4.27
C SER A 304 -5.92 23.61 -4.98
N LEU A 305 -5.96 22.29 -5.16
CA LEU A 305 -7.10 21.60 -5.80
C LEU A 305 -8.41 21.75 -5.03
N MET A 306 -8.33 21.69 -3.71
CA MET A 306 -9.51 21.87 -2.84
C MET A 306 -9.91 23.35 -2.67
N GLY A 307 -9.14 24.28 -3.22
CA GLY A 307 -9.39 25.73 -3.06
C GLY A 307 -9.03 26.27 -1.67
N LEU A 308 -8.21 25.55 -0.90
CA LEU A 308 -7.83 25.89 0.49
C LEU A 308 -6.47 26.62 0.60
N GLY A 309 -5.78 26.81 -0.55
CA GLY A 309 -4.42 27.35 -0.54
C GLY A 309 -3.37 26.33 -0.08
N GLU A 310 -2.27 26.79 0.51
CA GLU A 310 -1.23 25.91 1.05
C GLU A 310 -1.64 25.39 2.44
N LEU A 311 -1.67 24.06 2.57
CA LEU A 311 -2.03 23.42 3.85
C LEU A 311 -0.86 23.45 4.84
N PRO A 312 -1.12 23.58 6.15
CA PRO A 312 -0.13 23.35 7.20
C PRO A 312 0.54 21.98 7.01
N SER A 313 1.87 21.97 7.14
CA SER A 313 2.65 20.74 6.85
C SER A 313 3.76 20.55 7.87
N VAL A 314 3.84 19.33 8.42
CA VAL A 314 4.95 18.90 9.28
C VAL A 314 5.77 17.86 8.54
N GLU A 315 7.08 18.07 8.45
CA GLU A 315 7.96 17.26 7.63
C GLU A 315 9.23 16.84 8.35
N THR A 316 9.61 15.58 8.12
CA THR A 316 10.95 15.12 8.51
C THR A 316 11.60 14.30 7.40
N THR A 317 12.91 14.48 7.29
CA THR A 317 13.77 13.63 6.42
C THR A 317 14.63 12.68 7.25
N LEU A 318 14.58 12.78 8.58
CA LEU A 318 15.34 11.91 9.47
C LEU A 318 14.80 10.48 9.36
N ARG A 319 15.70 9.55 9.09
CA ARG A 319 15.39 8.13 8.97
C ARG A 319 15.78 7.42 10.25
N PRO A 320 14.88 6.66 10.86
CA PRO A 320 15.21 5.94 12.10
C PRO A 320 16.20 4.77 11.89
N VAL A 321 16.46 4.37 10.66
CA VAL A 321 17.43 3.33 10.28
C VAL A 321 18.26 3.81 9.10
N ARG A 322 19.59 3.57 9.13
CA ARG A 322 20.48 3.93 8.02
C ARG A 322 20.25 3.05 6.81
N GLN A 323 20.21 3.68 5.62
CA GLN A 323 20.09 2.98 4.34
C GLN A 323 21.37 3.12 3.53
N ASN A 324 22.02 1.99 3.24
CA ASN A 324 23.21 1.95 2.39
C ASN A 324 22.80 1.63 0.95
N LEU A 325 22.97 2.58 0.01
CA LEU A 325 22.79 2.32 -1.40
C LEU A 325 24.12 1.85 -1.98
N ILE A 326 24.16 0.62 -2.51
CA ILE A 326 25.40 -0.04 -2.95
C ILE A 326 25.25 -0.41 -4.43
N TYR A 327 26.06 0.22 -5.27
CA TYR A 327 26.20 -0.17 -6.66
C TYR A 327 26.97 -1.46 -6.78
N VAL A 328 26.43 -2.43 -7.51
CA VAL A 328 27.04 -3.75 -7.72
C VAL A 328 27.29 -3.95 -9.21
N ASN A 329 28.55 -4.04 -9.60
CA ASN A 329 28.98 -4.29 -10.98
C ASN A 329 29.75 -5.58 -11.08
N PHE A 330 29.52 -6.33 -12.14
CA PHE A 330 30.29 -7.53 -12.47
C PHE A 330 31.56 -7.14 -13.26
N LYS A 331 32.71 -7.55 -12.76
CA LYS A 331 34.02 -7.36 -13.40
C LYS A 331 34.70 -8.71 -13.59
N SER A 332 35.36 -8.88 -14.71
CA SER A 332 36.13 -10.08 -15.02
C SER A 332 37.60 -9.73 -15.14
N ALA A 333 38.45 -10.48 -14.48
CA ALA A 333 39.90 -10.39 -14.58
C ALA A 333 40.50 -11.81 -14.66
N LYS A 334 41.30 -12.11 -15.71
CA LYS A 334 42.03 -13.40 -15.87
C LYS A 334 41.12 -14.64 -15.65
N LYS A 335 39.95 -14.70 -16.27
CA LYS A 335 38.93 -15.77 -16.16
C LYS A 335 38.22 -15.87 -14.79
N LYS A 336 38.56 -15.02 -13.82
CA LYS A 336 37.80 -14.90 -12.56
C LYS A 336 36.85 -13.72 -12.63
N GLN A 337 35.67 -13.86 -12.07
CA GLN A 337 34.69 -12.80 -11.96
C GLN A 337 34.57 -12.36 -10.49
N HIS A 338 34.35 -11.07 -10.26
CA HIS A 338 34.12 -10.52 -8.94
C HIS A 338 33.02 -9.45 -8.98
N LEU A 339 32.38 -9.23 -7.85
CA LEU A 339 31.46 -8.12 -7.64
C LEU A 339 32.26 -6.91 -7.18
N GLN A 340 32.23 -5.85 -7.97
CA GLN A 340 32.75 -4.55 -7.58
C GLN A 340 31.65 -3.79 -6.84
N LEU A 341 31.86 -3.53 -5.54
CA LEU A 341 30.93 -2.82 -4.70
C LEU A 341 31.33 -1.36 -4.56
N THR A 342 30.34 -0.45 -4.62
CA THR A 342 30.58 0.98 -4.46
C THR A 342 29.42 1.61 -3.69
N LEU A 343 29.71 2.23 -2.54
CA LEU A 343 28.71 2.92 -1.73
C LEU A 343 28.35 4.27 -2.33
N HIS A 344 27.06 4.51 -2.57
CA HIS A 344 26.55 5.83 -2.92
C HIS A 344 26.66 6.82 -1.76
N ARG A 345 27.10 8.03 -2.05
CA ARG A 345 27.17 9.13 -1.09
C ARG A 345 26.50 10.37 -1.67
N GLU A 346 25.55 10.92 -0.96
CA GLU A 346 24.85 12.12 -1.40
C GLU A 346 25.82 13.31 -1.51
N ASN A 347 25.81 14.00 -2.65
CA ASN A 347 26.69 15.15 -2.95
C ASN A 347 28.21 14.89 -2.85
N GLN A 348 28.65 13.63 -2.87
CA GLN A 348 30.06 13.25 -2.81
C GLN A 348 30.35 12.17 -3.87
N LYS A 349 31.65 11.98 -4.16
CA LYS A 349 32.06 10.84 -5.01
C LYS A 349 31.68 9.51 -4.37
N PRO A 350 31.15 8.54 -5.13
CA PRO A 350 30.90 7.20 -4.62
C PRO A 350 32.16 6.58 -4.01
N LEU A 351 31.99 5.87 -2.91
CA LEU A 351 33.11 5.25 -2.17
C LEU A 351 33.30 3.81 -2.61
N ALA A 352 34.45 3.47 -3.15
CA ALA A 352 34.78 2.09 -3.48
C ALA A 352 34.90 1.25 -2.20
N LEU A 353 34.15 0.13 -2.17
CA LEU A 353 34.24 -0.90 -1.15
C LEU A 353 35.15 -2.04 -1.63
N GLU A 354 35.39 -3.04 -0.79
CA GLU A 354 36.11 -4.23 -1.22
C GLU A 354 35.32 -5.03 -2.24
N ASN A 355 36.04 -5.69 -3.15
CA ASN A 355 35.43 -6.58 -4.12
C ASN A 355 35.08 -7.92 -3.46
N VAL A 356 34.04 -8.57 -3.94
CA VAL A 356 33.66 -9.92 -3.54
C VAL A 356 33.96 -10.87 -4.69
N ASP A 357 34.88 -11.80 -4.46
CA ASP A 357 35.25 -12.78 -5.48
C ASP A 357 34.12 -13.79 -5.67
N LEU A 358 33.85 -14.15 -6.91
CA LEU A 358 32.86 -15.16 -7.28
C LEU A 358 33.54 -16.49 -7.59
N GLU A 359 33.02 -17.55 -7.01
CA GLU A 359 33.45 -18.92 -7.34
C GLU A 359 32.75 -19.41 -8.61
N GLY A 360 33.42 -20.24 -9.40
CA GLY A 360 32.88 -20.86 -10.58
C GLY A 360 33.11 -20.10 -11.88
N GLU A 361 32.41 -20.50 -12.94
CA GLU A 361 32.53 -19.94 -14.28
C GLU A 361 31.88 -18.55 -14.39
N PRO A 362 32.44 -17.63 -15.22
CA PRO A 362 31.90 -16.30 -15.42
C PRO A 362 30.49 -16.31 -15.97
N VAL A 363 29.59 -15.61 -15.28
CA VAL A 363 28.18 -15.53 -15.62
C VAL A 363 27.92 -14.41 -16.62
N SER A 364 27.43 -14.75 -17.83
CA SER A 364 27.16 -13.79 -18.90
C SER A 364 25.71 -13.29 -18.98
N ASN A 365 24.76 -14.17 -18.66
CA ASN A 365 23.33 -13.85 -18.73
C ASN A 365 22.93 -12.86 -17.63
N ALA A 366 22.11 -11.88 -18.00
CA ALA A 366 21.66 -10.83 -17.11
C ALA A 366 20.83 -11.33 -15.90
N GLY A 367 19.95 -12.31 -16.11
CA GLY A 367 19.16 -12.95 -15.06
C GLY A 367 20.04 -13.76 -14.13
N ALA A 368 20.97 -14.53 -14.66
CA ALA A 368 21.93 -15.32 -13.87
C ALA A 368 22.86 -14.40 -13.06
N ARG A 369 23.34 -13.28 -13.61
CA ARG A 369 24.09 -12.28 -12.82
C ARG A 369 23.27 -11.72 -11.67
N PHE A 370 21.98 -11.43 -11.89
CA PHE A 370 21.10 -10.95 -10.83
C PHE A 370 20.97 -12.01 -9.73
N LEU A 371 20.70 -13.25 -10.10
CA LEU A 371 20.61 -14.37 -9.16
C LEU A 371 21.95 -14.55 -8.38
N THR A 372 23.09 -14.52 -9.07
CA THR A 372 24.41 -14.64 -8.44
C THR A 372 24.63 -13.53 -7.39
N ALA A 373 24.29 -12.26 -7.72
CA ALA A 373 24.39 -11.16 -6.78
C ALA A 373 23.48 -11.36 -5.56
N VAL A 374 22.24 -11.83 -5.75
CA VAL A 374 21.29 -12.13 -4.66
C VAL A 374 21.84 -13.24 -3.77
N MET A 375 22.36 -14.32 -4.36
CA MET A 375 22.90 -15.49 -3.61
C MET A 375 24.21 -15.22 -2.89
N THR A 376 25.04 -14.30 -3.41
CA THR A 376 26.33 -13.94 -2.81
C THR A 376 26.18 -12.90 -1.69
N LEU A 377 25.32 -11.88 -1.90
CA LEU A 377 25.20 -10.75 -0.96
C LEU A 377 24.01 -10.90 0.00
N GLY A 378 23.13 -11.88 -0.22
CA GLY A 378 21.93 -12.14 0.59
C GLY A 378 22.12 -13.17 1.70
N ASP A 379 23.35 -13.45 2.14
CA ASP A 379 23.60 -14.50 3.12
C ASP A 379 23.10 -14.14 4.52
N GLU A 380 23.17 -12.88 4.90
CA GLU A 380 22.71 -12.38 6.19
C GLU A 380 21.31 -11.74 6.13
N GLY A 381 20.41 -12.17 7.00
CA GLY A 381 19.09 -11.56 7.23
C GLY A 381 18.03 -11.87 6.15
N GLN A 382 16.93 -11.12 6.19
CA GLN A 382 15.86 -11.23 5.21
C GLN A 382 16.18 -10.42 3.97
N ASN A 383 15.88 -11.02 2.82
CA ASN A 383 16.20 -10.48 1.50
C ASN A 383 14.94 -10.23 0.69
N LEU A 384 14.75 -9.00 0.26
CA LEU A 384 13.70 -8.59 -0.64
C LEU A 384 14.27 -8.42 -2.05
N VAL A 385 13.68 -9.11 -3.03
CA VAL A 385 14.14 -9.08 -4.42
C VAL A 385 13.05 -8.48 -5.29
N TYR A 386 13.35 -7.36 -5.95
CA TYR A 386 12.37 -6.71 -6.81
C TYR A 386 12.29 -7.36 -8.19
N ALA A 387 11.07 -7.68 -8.62
CA ALA A 387 10.77 -8.22 -9.95
C ALA A 387 9.78 -7.31 -10.72
N SER A 388 10.01 -7.11 -12.01
CA SER A 388 9.24 -6.18 -12.84
C SER A 388 7.85 -6.70 -13.27
N GLY A 389 7.42 -7.86 -12.79
CA GLY A 389 6.11 -8.44 -13.08
C GLY A 389 5.92 -9.81 -12.46
N LYS A 390 4.69 -10.34 -12.49
CA LYS A 390 4.28 -11.56 -11.79
C LYS A 390 5.08 -12.79 -12.23
N ALA A 391 5.12 -13.05 -13.53
CA ALA A 391 5.88 -14.17 -14.09
C ALA A 391 7.40 -14.06 -13.81
N ALA A 392 7.93 -12.83 -13.78
CA ALA A 392 9.33 -12.61 -13.39
C ALA A 392 9.56 -12.87 -11.91
N ALA A 393 8.58 -12.57 -11.05
CA ALA A 393 8.66 -12.86 -9.61
C ALA A 393 8.65 -14.37 -9.35
N GLU A 394 7.76 -15.12 -9.98
CA GLU A 394 7.71 -16.58 -9.89
C GLU A 394 9.02 -17.22 -10.35
N LYS A 395 9.47 -16.91 -11.57
CA LYS A 395 10.74 -17.43 -12.11
C LYS A 395 11.95 -17.12 -11.25
N MET A 396 12.01 -15.92 -10.66
CA MET A 396 13.12 -15.55 -9.78
C MET A 396 13.04 -16.32 -8.45
N ALA A 397 11.87 -16.50 -7.88
CA ALA A 397 11.69 -17.29 -6.66
C ALA A 397 12.07 -18.76 -6.88
N GLU A 398 11.64 -19.37 -7.99
CA GLU A 398 12.03 -20.72 -8.40
C GLU A 398 13.56 -20.84 -8.56
N ALA A 399 14.19 -19.84 -9.22
CA ALA A 399 15.64 -19.84 -9.43
C ALA A 399 16.42 -19.73 -8.10
N ILE A 400 15.94 -18.89 -7.15
CA ILE A 400 16.53 -18.78 -5.81
C ILE A 400 16.32 -20.08 -5.05
N ALA A 401 15.12 -20.67 -5.09
CA ALA A 401 14.83 -21.94 -4.41
C ALA A 401 15.71 -23.08 -4.94
N ALA A 402 15.88 -23.17 -6.26
CA ALA A 402 16.77 -24.14 -6.89
C ALA A 402 18.25 -23.94 -6.49
N ALA A 403 18.70 -22.68 -6.44
CA ALA A 403 20.08 -22.36 -6.04
C ALA A 403 20.35 -22.71 -4.56
N LEU A 404 19.35 -22.57 -3.70
CA LEU A 404 19.42 -22.99 -2.30
C LEU A 404 19.43 -24.50 -2.16
N GLY A 405 18.67 -25.24 -2.98
CA GLY A 405 18.62 -26.71 -2.96
C GLY A 405 19.94 -27.41 -3.30
N GLY A 406 20.85 -26.71 -3.98
CA GLY A 406 22.19 -27.22 -4.31
C GLY A 406 23.27 -26.94 -3.24
N LYS A 407 22.98 -26.25 -2.16
CA LYS A 407 23.92 -25.96 -1.07
C LYS A 407 23.70 -26.93 0.11
N ASP A 408 24.77 -27.52 0.64
CA ASP A 408 24.76 -28.49 1.78
C ASP A 408 24.15 -27.90 3.08
N ASN A 409 23.98 -26.59 3.18
CA ASN A 409 23.36 -25.87 4.29
C ASN A 409 21.89 -25.53 4.03
N PHE A 410 21.09 -26.54 3.70
CA PHE A 410 19.66 -26.38 3.49
C PHE A 410 18.95 -25.76 4.70
N VAL A 411 18.12 -24.76 4.48
CA VAL A 411 17.13 -24.32 5.47
C VAL A 411 16.35 -25.56 5.90
N LYS A 412 16.53 -26.01 7.15
CA LYS A 412 15.70 -27.11 7.71
C LYS A 412 14.25 -26.72 7.41
N GLN A 413 13.53 -27.56 6.67
CA GLN A 413 12.10 -27.37 6.47
C GLN A 413 11.46 -27.28 7.86
N THR A 414 11.11 -26.07 8.25
CA THR A 414 10.47 -25.85 9.53
C THR A 414 8.99 -26.24 9.38
N GLU A 415 8.37 -26.70 10.46
CA GLU A 415 6.94 -26.97 10.53
C GLU A 415 6.12 -25.78 9.97
N ALA A 416 6.56 -24.56 10.28
CA ALA A 416 5.98 -23.33 9.77
C ALA A 416 5.95 -23.22 8.24
N LEU A 417 7.06 -23.55 7.54
CA LEU A 417 7.11 -23.51 6.08
C LEU A 417 6.21 -24.58 5.44
N LEU A 418 6.13 -25.76 6.06
CA LEU A 418 5.23 -26.81 5.60
C LEU A 418 3.76 -26.40 5.77
N GLU A 419 3.42 -25.79 6.90
CA GLU A 419 2.09 -25.24 7.16
C GLU A 419 1.67 -24.21 6.11
N LEU A 420 2.54 -23.26 5.79
CA LEU A 420 2.27 -22.24 4.77
C LEU A 420 2.12 -22.89 3.38
N SER A 421 2.97 -23.87 3.04
CA SER A 421 2.87 -24.61 1.78
C SER A 421 1.55 -25.37 1.67
N GLU A 422 1.11 -26.08 2.72
CA GLU A 422 -0.18 -26.78 2.74
C GLU A 422 -1.37 -25.80 2.68
N PHE A 423 -1.26 -24.63 3.30
CA PHE A 423 -2.27 -23.57 3.16
C PHE A 423 -2.44 -23.14 1.71
N VAL A 424 -1.35 -22.94 0.98
CA VAL A 424 -1.37 -22.58 -0.44
C VAL A 424 -2.03 -23.69 -1.27
N LYS A 425 -1.66 -24.96 -1.05
CA LYS A 425 -2.26 -26.11 -1.74
C LYS A 425 -3.77 -26.19 -1.52
N LYS A 426 -4.21 -25.98 -0.28
CA LYS A 426 -5.61 -26.10 0.11
C LYS A 426 -6.47 -24.99 -0.46
N HIS A 427 -5.97 -23.72 -0.41
CA HIS A 427 -6.79 -22.53 -0.65
C HIS A 427 -6.57 -21.88 -2.01
N VAL A 428 -5.42 -22.14 -2.66
CA VAL A 428 -5.14 -21.64 -4.01
C VAL A 428 -5.10 -22.81 -4.99
N HIS A 429 -3.96 -23.51 -5.10
CA HIS A 429 -3.90 -24.68 -5.98
C HIS A 429 -2.63 -25.51 -5.71
N PRO A 430 -2.68 -26.88 -5.82
CA PRO A 430 -1.49 -27.73 -5.64
C PRO A 430 -0.37 -27.48 -6.65
N GLN A 431 -0.71 -27.11 -7.89
CA GLN A 431 0.25 -26.82 -8.98
C GLN A 431 0.73 -25.36 -8.99
N TYR A 432 0.47 -24.60 -7.94
CA TYR A 432 0.97 -23.24 -7.84
C TYR A 432 2.46 -23.25 -7.44
N ALA A 433 3.34 -22.64 -8.24
CA ALA A 433 4.79 -22.66 -8.05
C ALA A 433 5.25 -22.23 -6.63
N LEU A 434 4.43 -21.42 -5.96
CA LEU A 434 4.66 -20.97 -4.59
C LEU A 434 4.72 -22.14 -3.58
N VAL A 435 4.00 -23.24 -3.83
CA VAL A 435 3.96 -24.41 -2.95
C VAL A 435 5.35 -24.99 -2.69
N ASP A 436 6.16 -25.08 -3.74
CA ASP A 436 7.50 -25.70 -3.64
C ASP A 436 8.57 -24.68 -3.23
N SER A 437 8.47 -23.43 -3.70
CA SER A 437 9.44 -22.39 -3.32
C SER A 437 9.41 -22.07 -1.82
N ILE A 438 8.22 -22.08 -1.19
CA ILE A 438 8.08 -21.87 0.27
C ILE A 438 8.89 -22.91 1.06
N LYS A 439 8.88 -24.17 0.67
CA LYS A 439 9.64 -25.24 1.36
C LYS A 439 11.14 -24.94 1.44
N SER A 440 11.65 -24.15 0.51
CA SER A 440 13.05 -23.69 0.48
C SER A 440 13.27 -22.34 1.19
N GLY A 441 12.28 -21.81 1.93
CA GLY A 441 12.36 -20.51 2.58
C GLY A 441 12.28 -19.33 1.62
N VAL A 442 11.70 -19.52 0.43
CA VAL A 442 11.53 -18.52 -0.63
C VAL A 442 10.06 -18.34 -0.93
N ALA A 443 9.59 -17.10 -0.95
CA ALA A 443 8.23 -16.80 -1.41
C ALA A 443 8.25 -15.67 -2.42
N TYR A 444 7.13 -15.49 -3.11
CA TYR A 444 6.89 -14.29 -3.92
C TYR A 444 5.54 -13.67 -3.58
N HIS A 445 5.41 -12.37 -3.91
CA HIS A 445 4.25 -11.56 -3.55
C HIS A 445 3.89 -10.60 -4.69
N TYR A 446 2.62 -10.63 -5.11
CA TYR A 446 2.06 -9.66 -6.05
C TYR A 446 0.56 -9.39 -5.77
N GLY A 447 0.05 -8.26 -6.29
CA GLY A 447 -1.22 -7.66 -5.86
C GLY A 447 -2.49 -8.45 -6.09
N SER A 448 -2.51 -9.41 -7.03
CA SER A 448 -3.71 -10.23 -7.27
C SER A 448 -3.77 -11.50 -6.41
N MET A 449 -2.77 -11.73 -5.53
CA MET A 449 -2.83 -12.84 -4.58
C MET A 449 -3.87 -12.61 -3.49
N PRO A 450 -4.49 -13.69 -2.96
CA PRO A 450 -5.44 -13.57 -1.85
C PRO A 450 -4.83 -12.88 -0.63
N THR A 451 -5.56 -11.95 -0.02
CA THR A 451 -5.07 -11.13 1.11
C THR A 451 -4.58 -11.97 2.29
N THR A 452 -5.27 -13.07 2.61
CA THR A 452 -4.85 -13.99 3.69
C THR A 452 -3.47 -14.59 3.39
N LEU A 453 -3.25 -15.00 2.13
CA LEU A 453 -1.97 -15.57 1.72
C LEU A 453 -0.86 -14.52 1.74
N THR A 454 -1.10 -13.33 1.21
CA THR A 454 -0.10 -12.26 1.22
C THR A 454 0.31 -11.89 2.63
N LYS A 455 -0.65 -11.77 3.55
CA LYS A 455 -0.37 -11.52 4.98
C LYS A 455 0.38 -12.65 5.66
N ALA A 456 0.01 -13.90 5.39
CA ALA A 456 0.76 -15.03 5.92
C ALA A 456 2.23 -14.99 5.45
N ILE A 457 2.47 -14.76 4.15
CA ILE A 457 3.82 -14.60 3.59
C ILE A 457 4.58 -13.47 4.31
N GLU A 458 3.93 -12.33 4.49
CA GLU A 458 4.50 -11.16 5.17
C GLU A 458 4.94 -11.49 6.61
N GLU A 459 4.11 -12.21 7.35
CA GLU A 459 4.41 -12.61 8.73
C GLU A 459 5.53 -13.63 8.81
N TYR A 460 5.51 -14.64 7.96
CA TYR A 460 6.56 -15.64 7.89
C TYR A 460 7.90 -15.03 7.46
N PHE A 461 7.85 -14.01 6.61
CA PHE A 461 9.03 -13.22 6.28
C PHE A 461 9.49 -12.35 7.45
N ALA A 462 8.60 -11.60 8.09
CA ALA A 462 8.92 -10.74 9.23
C ALA A 462 9.50 -11.52 10.43
N ASN A 463 9.01 -12.75 10.65
CA ASN A 463 9.49 -13.66 11.70
C ASN A 463 10.78 -14.39 11.32
N GLY A 464 11.24 -14.31 10.06
CA GLY A 464 12.47 -14.91 9.57
C GLY A 464 12.36 -16.37 9.13
N ALA A 465 11.17 -16.95 9.10
CA ALA A 465 10.93 -18.27 8.53
C ALA A 465 11.18 -18.29 7.01
N LEU A 466 10.76 -17.23 6.32
CA LEU A 466 11.12 -16.97 4.93
C LEU A 466 12.38 -16.10 4.88
N LYS A 467 13.43 -16.55 4.19
CA LYS A 467 14.68 -15.83 4.02
C LYS A 467 14.65 -14.90 2.79
N TYR A 468 13.95 -15.28 1.73
CA TYR A 468 13.84 -14.52 0.50
C TYR A 468 12.38 -14.27 0.15
N LEU A 469 12.08 -13.01 -0.19
CA LEU A 469 10.78 -12.59 -0.70
C LEU A 469 10.96 -11.86 -2.03
N VAL A 470 10.44 -12.42 -3.11
CA VAL A 470 10.44 -11.79 -4.42
C VAL A 470 9.13 -11.01 -4.59
N CYS A 471 9.22 -9.73 -4.89
CA CYS A 471 8.06 -8.85 -4.93
C CYS A 471 7.97 -8.01 -6.19
N THR A 472 6.77 -7.61 -6.54
CA THR A 472 6.48 -6.65 -7.61
C THR A 472 6.20 -5.26 -7.04
N SER A 473 5.79 -4.33 -7.89
CA SER A 473 5.44 -2.95 -7.49
C SER A 473 4.34 -2.83 -6.44
N THR A 474 3.62 -3.89 -6.14
CA THR A 474 2.58 -3.89 -5.08
C THR A 474 3.15 -3.67 -3.68
N LEU A 475 4.39 -4.07 -3.44
CA LEU A 475 5.09 -3.73 -2.19
C LEU A 475 5.50 -2.26 -2.07
N LEU A 476 5.41 -1.48 -3.15
CA LEU A 476 5.67 -0.03 -3.09
C LEU A 476 4.57 0.72 -2.34
N GLN A 477 3.36 0.17 -2.33
CA GLN A 477 2.16 0.80 -1.79
C GLN A 477 1.61 -0.04 -0.64
N GLY A 478 1.80 0.46 0.58
CA GLY A 478 1.00 0.06 1.70
C GLY A 478 1.32 -1.25 2.42
N VAL A 479 2.43 -1.90 2.15
CA VAL A 479 2.85 -3.07 2.94
C VAL A 479 4.06 -2.71 3.79
N ASN A 480 3.97 -2.85 5.11
CA ASN A 480 5.08 -2.56 6.01
C ASN A 480 5.98 -3.80 6.19
N LEU A 481 6.77 -4.11 5.15
CA LEU A 481 7.72 -5.23 5.14
C LEU A 481 9.17 -4.72 5.05
N PRO A 482 9.78 -4.37 6.17
CA PRO A 482 11.18 -4.03 6.16
C PRO A 482 12.05 -5.29 6.02
N ALA A 483 13.08 -5.19 5.18
CA ALA A 483 14.07 -6.24 4.94
C ALA A 483 15.48 -5.74 5.27
N ARG A 484 16.38 -6.64 5.67
CA ARG A 484 17.80 -6.31 5.85
C ARG A 484 18.42 -5.86 4.54
N ASN A 485 18.15 -6.61 3.46
CA ASN A 485 18.70 -6.38 2.14
C ASN A 485 17.61 -6.26 1.09
N ILE A 486 17.78 -5.32 0.16
CA ILE A 486 16.90 -5.13 -0.99
C ILE A 486 17.74 -5.23 -2.26
N PHE A 487 17.33 -6.07 -3.20
CA PHE A 487 18.01 -6.27 -4.48
C PHE A 487 17.16 -5.71 -5.62
N ILE A 488 17.73 -4.79 -6.39
CA ILE A 488 17.04 -4.11 -7.47
C ILE A 488 17.90 -4.16 -8.74
N ARG A 489 17.27 -4.56 -9.87
CA ARG A 489 17.90 -4.54 -11.18
C ARG A 489 16.92 -4.03 -12.22
N ASN A 490 17.21 -2.88 -12.85
CA ASN A 490 16.41 -2.22 -13.88
C ASN A 490 14.89 -2.28 -13.62
N PRO A 491 14.41 -1.67 -12.51
CA PRO A 491 13.04 -1.85 -12.04
C PRO A 491 12.03 -1.18 -12.97
N LYS A 492 10.93 -1.90 -13.26
CA LYS A 492 9.81 -1.42 -14.08
C LYS A 492 8.51 -1.53 -13.29
N LYS A 493 7.60 -0.59 -13.52
CA LYS A 493 6.26 -0.55 -12.91
C LYS A 493 5.21 -0.54 -14.02
N GLY A 494 4.14 -1.29 -13.89
CA GLY A 494 2.99 -1.36 -14.81
C GLY A 494 3.40 -1.28 -16.30
N MET A 495 2.81 -2.03 -17.19
CA MET A 495 3.10 -2.03 -18.63
C MET A 495 4.58 -1.79 -19.04
N GLY A 496 5.55 -2.18 -18.18
CA GLY A 496 6.98 -2.09 -18.48
C GLY A 496 7.61 -0.69 -18.39
N LYS A 497 6.93 0.31 -17.83
CA LYS A 497 7.49 1.67 -17.64
C LYS A 497 8.64 1.65 -16.62
N PRO A 498 9.79 2.31 -16.87
CA PRO A 498 10.87 2.43 -15.90
C PRO A 498 10.39 3.09 -14.61
N MET A 499 10.85 2.58 -13.46
CA MET A 499 10.48 3.08 -12.14
C MET A 499 10.98 4.51 -11.93
N GLY A 500 10.09 5.39 -11.46
CA GLY A 500 10.42 6.77 -11.11
C GLY A 500 11.12 6.91 -9.74
N PRO A 501 11.66 8.12 -9.44
CA PRO A 501 12.35 8.38 -8.18
C PRO A 501 11.51 8.09 -6.95
N ASP A 502 10.24 8.51 -6.91
CA ASP A 502 9.39 8.36 -5.74
C ASP A 502 9.13 6.89 -5.40
N ASP A 503 8.77 6.09 -6.41
CA ASP A 503 8.59 4.65 -6.25
C ASP A 503 9.90 3.96 -5.81
N PHE A 504 11.02 4.36 -6.41
CA PHE A 504 12.34 3.84 -6.03
C PHE A 504 12.67 4.15 -4.57
N TRP A 505 12.48 5.38 -4.12
CA TRP A 505 12.77 5.75 -2.75
C TRP A 505 11.80 5.13 -1.73
N ASN A 506 10.53 4.88 -2.12
CA ASN A 506 9.59 4.11 -1.33
C ASN A 506 10.06 2.66 -1.14
N LEU A 507 10.59 2.04 -2.21
CA LEU A 507 11.16 0.69 -2.13
C LEU A 507 12.43 0.69 -1.28
N ALA A 508 13.37 1.58 -1.55
CA ALA A 508 14.62 1.72 -0.79
C ALA A 508 14.36 2.01 0.70
N GLY A 509 13.28 2.77 0.98
CA GLY A 509 12.83 3.09 2.34
C GLY A 509 12.46 1.90 3.21
N ARG A 510 12.30 0.72 2.62
CA ARG A 510 12.02 -0.54 3.33
C ARG A 510 13.28 -1.27 3.76
N ALA A 511 14.47 -0.76 3.43
CA ALA A 511 15.74 -1.33 3.87
C ALA A 511 16.00 -1.00 5.34
N GLY A 512 16.16 -2.03 6.17
CA GLY A 512 16.38 -1.94 7.61
C GLY A 512 15.10 -1.98 8.44
N ARG A 513 15.12 -2.73 9.53
CA ARG A 513 13.97 -2.93 10.44
C ARG A 513 14.17 -2.10 11.70
N LEU A 514 13.22 -1.20 11.97
CA LEU A 514 13.20 -0.44 13.22
C LEU A 514 13.24 -1.40 14.42
N SER A 515 14.05 -1.08 15.42
CA SER A 515 14.26 -1.89 16.64
C SER A 515 14.86 -3.29 16.44
N LYS A 516 15.32 -3.62 15.22
CA LYS A 516 16.02 -4.89 14.93
C LYS A 516 17.36 -4.68 14.21
N ASP A 517 17.43 -3.66 13.34
CA ASP A 517 18.60 -3.38 12.52
C ASP A 517 19.08 -1.94 12.74
N THR A 518 20.38 -1.72 12.78
CA THR A 518 20.99 -0.38 12.75
C THR A 518 21.04 0.19 11.32
N HIS A 519 21.09 -0.70 10.32
CA HIS A 519 21.14 -0.32 8.92
C HIS A 519 20.47 -1.39 8.03
N GLY A 520 20.09 -0.96 6.81
CA GLY A 520 19.65 -1.83 5.73
C GLY A 520 20.43 -1.54 4.46
N ASN A 521 20.59 -2.54 3.59
CA ASN A 521 21.34 -2.43 2.34
C ASN A 521 20.39 -2.46 1.14
N VAL A 522 20.64 -1.57 0.17
CA VAL A 522 19.93 -1.54 -1.11
C VAL A 522 20.96 -1.77 -2.21
N PHE A 523 20.95 -2.96 -2.79
CA PHE A 523 21.88 -3.37 -3.84
C PHE A 523 21.33 -3.02 -5.22
N LEU A 524 22.02 -2.14 -5.93
CA LEU A 524 21.66 -1.62 -7.25
C LEU A 524 22.51 -2.35 -8.31
N ILE A 525 21.94 -3.42 -8.87
CA ILE A 525 22.67 -4.32 -9.74
C ILE A 525 22.78 -3.74 -11.15
N GLU A 526 24.04 -3.54 -11.64
CA GLU A 526 24.34 -2.96 -12.93
C GLU A 526 23.63 -1.61 -13.19
N TYR A 527 23.59 -0.74 -12.18
CA TYR A 527 22.79 0.49 -12.15
C TYR A 527 22.97 1.37 -13.41
N LYS A 528 24.18 1.51 -13.92
CA LYS A 528 24.45 2.31 -15.14
C LYS A 528 23.80 1.76 -16.42
N LYS A 529 23.31 0.51 -16.39
CA LYS A 529 22.60 -0.13 -17.49
C LYS A 529 21.08 -0.04 -17.36
N TRP A 530 20.59 0.63 -16.35
CA TRP A 530 19.15 0.79 -16.16
C TRP A 530 18.55 1.75 -17.17
N ASP A 531 17.33 1.51 -17.59
CA ASP A 531 16.58 2.38 -18.50
C ASP A 531 16.33 3.77 -17.90
N ARG A 532 16.28 3.86 -16.56
CA ARG A 532 16.15 5.08 -15.78
C ARG A 532 17.03 4.99 -14.53
N GLN A 533 17.62 6.12 -14.13
CA GLN A 533 18.57 6.19 -13.02
C GLN A 533 18.02 7.06 -11.87
N PRO A 534 17.05 6.56 -11.08
CA PRO A 534 16.27 7.35 -10.14
C PRO A 534 17.09 7.93 -8.96
N VAL A 535 18.29 7.40 -8.68
CA VAL A 535 19.18 7.94 -7.62
C VAL A 535 19.80 9.28 -8.04
N GLU A 536 20.02 9.47 -9.34
CA GLU A 536 20.63 10.68 -9.91
C GLU A 536 19.60 11.78 -10.23
N GLU A 537 18.33 11.42 -10.24
CA GLU A 537 17.25 12.35 -10.50
C GLU A 537 16.87 13.14 -9.22
N VAL A 538 16.54 14.41 -9.42
CA VAL A 538 16.02 15.24 -8.35
C VAL A 538 14.68 14.67 -7.90
N ARG A 539 14.58 14.31 -6.63
CA ARG A 539 13.34 13.87 -6.04
C ARG A 539 12.32 15.00 -6.13
N GLN A 540 11.17 14.75 -6.77
CA GLN A 540 10.11 15.75 -6.82
C GLN A 540 9.62 16.01 -5.39
N LYS A 541 9.73 17.25 -4.96
CA LYS A 541 9.27 17.66 -3.63
C LYS A 541 7.75 17.72 -3.55
N GLU A 542 7.08 17.98 -4.67
CA GLU A 542 5.63 18.07 -4.77
C GLU A 542 5.05 17.00 -5.67
N VAL A 543 3.91 16.47 -5.26
CA VAL A 543 3.12 15.51 -6.04
C VAL A 543 2.29 16.29 -7.06
N THR A 544 2.39 15.94 -8.34
CA THR A 544 1.49 16.48 -9.37
C THR A 544 0.20 15.67 -9.39
N PRO A 545 -0.94 16.25 -9.00
CA PRO A 545 -2.21 15.54 -8.97
C PRO A 545 -2.64 15.04 -10.36
N SER A 546 -3.48 14.00 -10.39
CA SER A 546 -3.97 13.42 -11.65
C SER A 546 -4.68 14.44 -12.53
N LEU A 547 -5.55 15.27 -11.96
CA LEU A 547 -6.25 16.29 -12.72
C LEU A 547 -5.31 17.31 -13.37
N SER A 548 -4.24 17.74 -12.69
CA SER A 548 -3.23 18.63 -13.26
C SER A 548 -2.45 17.99 -14.41
N LYS A 549 -2.25 16.68 -14.40
CA LYS A 549 -1.62 15.94 -15.51
C LYS A 549 -2.46 15.94 -16.77
N ALA A 550 -3.77 16.04 -16.66
CA ALA A 550 -4.68 16.12 -17.80
C ALA A 550 -4.39 17.33 -18.71
N PHE A 551 -3.93 18.44 -18.13
CA PHE A 551 -3.61 19.68 -18.87
C PHE A 551 -2.14 19.78 -19.29
N THR A 552 -1.28 18.85 -18.83
CA THR A 552 0.16 18.88 -19.10
C THR A 552 0.63 17.64 -19.88
N THR A 553 0.91 16.57 -19.17
CA THR A 553 1.55 15.37 -19.75
C THR A 553 0.57 14.43 -20.46
N SER A 554 -0.74 14.48 -20.13
CA SER A 554 -1.77 13.56 -20.65
C SER A 554 -2.82 14.26 -21.52
N HIS A 555 -2.58 15.50 -21.94
CA HIS A 555 -3.53 16.30 -22.72
C HIS A 555 -4.02 15.58 -24.00
N THR A 556 -3.10 15.05 -24.80
CA THR A 556 -3.44 14.35 -26.05
C THR A 556 -4.35 13.16 -25.81
N GLU A 557 -4.06 12.38 -24.74
CA GLU A 557 -4.83 11.20 -24.36
C GLU A 557 -6.28 11.55 -23.95
N VAL A 558 -6.42 12.62 -23.19
CA VAL A 558 -7.73 13.14 -22.75
C VAL A 558 -8.52 13.68 -23.95
N MET A 559 -7.87 14.45 -24.84
CA MET A 559 -8.51 14.99 -26.04
C MET A 559 -8.95 13.91 -27.03
N ASP A 560 -8.13 12.88 -27.24
CA ASP A 560 -8.46 11.75 -28.09
C ASP A 560 -9.71 11.03 -27.57
N PHE A 561 -9.79 10.84 -26.25
CA PHE A 561 -10.97 10.21 -25.61
C PHE A 561 -12.23 11.07 -25.73
N ILE A 562 -12.15 12.40 -25.52
CA ILE A 562 -13.32 13.29 -25.63
C ILE A 562 -13.87 13.29 -27.07
N ARG A 563 -12.98 13.22 -28.09
CA ARG A 563 -13.41 13.23 -29.50
C ARG A 563 -14.02 11.91 -29.94
N ASP A 564 -13.46 10.81 -29.50
CA ASP A 564 -13.95 9.46 -29.81
C ASP A 564 -13.67 8.51 -28.64
N GLU A 565 -14.68 8.23 -27.84
CA GLU A 565 -14.61 7.35 -26.68
C GLU A 565 -14.18 5.90 -27.01
N ASN A 566 -14.29 5.48 -28.27
CA ASN A 566 -13.93 4.14 -28.72
C ASN A 566 -12.53 4.09 -29.35
N HIS A 567 -11.96 5.24 -29.68
CA HIS A 567 -10.67 5.33 -30.34
C HIS A 567 -9.60 5.90 -29.40
N VAL A 568 -8.91 5.03 -28.67
CA VAL A 568 -7.70 5.44 -27.93
C VAL A 568 -6.48 4.88 -28.62
N SER A 569 -5.69 5.76 -29.21
CA SER A 569 -4.46 5.41 -29.91
C SER A 569 -3.39 4.89 -28.93
N GLY A 570 -3.07 3.58 -29.00
CA GLY A 570 -2.00 2.93 -28.25
C GLY A 570 -2.41 2.37 -26.88
N ALA A 571 -1.47 1.72 -26.19
CA ALA A 571 -1.68 1.13 -24.85
C ALA A 571 -1.69 2.22 -23.77
N LYS A 572 -2.67 3.12 -23.78
CA LYS A 572 -2.81 4.24 -22.85
C LYS A 572 -3.88 3.94 -21.79
N ASP A 573 -3.86 4.68 -20.69
CA ASP A 573 -4.80 4.52 -19.57
C ASP A 573 -6.15 5.17 -19.91
N THR A 574 -7.00 4.42 -20.65
CA THR A 574 -8.35 4.87 -21.01
C THR A 574 -9.20 5.23 -19.80
N ASN A 575 -9.04 4.53 -18.69
CA ASN A 575 -9.81 4.81 -17.47
C ASN A 575 -9.49 6.19 -16.90
N PHE A 576 -8.24 6.63 -17.03
CA PHE A 576 -7.85 7.96 -16.58
C PHE A 576 -8.50 9.05 -17.44
N ALA A 577 -8.39 8.96 -18.77
CA ALA A 577 -9.02 9.94 -19.68
C ALA A 577 -10.54 9.99 -19.51
N GLU A 578 -11.21 8.83 -19.35
CA GLU A 578 -12.63 8.73 -19.05
C GLU A 578 -13.00 9.43 -17.74
N SER A 579 -12.22 9.24 -16.68
CA SER A 579 -12.46 9.87 -15.38
C SER A 579 -12.26 11.40 -15.42
N VAL A 580 -11.26 11.88 -16.17
CA VAL A 580 -11.07 13.33 -16.39
C VAL A 580 -12.23 13.92 -17.17
N PHE A 581 -12.65 13.29 -18.27
CA PHE A 581 -13.81 13.71 -19.04
C PHE A 581 -15.07 13.76 -18.19
N ALA A 582 -15.38 12.70 -17.47
CA ALA A 582 -16.55 12.63 -16.60
C ALA A 582 -16.55 13.74 -15.56
N ARG A 583 -15.42 13.98 -14.90
CA ARG A 583 -15.28 15.03 -13.90
C ARG A 583 -15.53 16.42 -14.48
N LEU A 584 -14.82 16.81 -15.53
CA LEU A 584 -14.93 18.13 -16.11
C LEU A 584 -16.29 18.35 -16.77
N PHE A 585 -16.90 17.29 -17.31
CA PHE A 585 -18.27 17.34 -17.84
C PHE A 585 -19.30 17.64 -16.74
N ILE A 586 -19.19 16.98 -15.59
CA ILE A 586 -20.06 17.23 -14.42
C ILE A 586 -19.86 18.67 -13.94
N ASP A 587 -18.62 19.10 -13.78
CA ASP A 587 -18.30 20.46 -13.37
C ASP A 587 -18.84 21.51 -14.35
N ALA A 588 -18.84 21.21 -15.65
CA ALA A 588 -19.43 22.08 -16.67
C ALA A 588 -20.95 22.18 -16.53
N LYS A 589 -21.65 21.08 -16.25
CA LYS A 589 -23.10 21.08 -15.97
C LYS A 589 -23.46 21.87 -14.70
N GLU A 590 -22.58 21.88 -13.71
CA GLU A 590 -22.74 22.64 -12.47
C GLU A 590 -22.25 24.09 -12.57
N GLY A 591 -21.61 24.47 -13.68
CA GLY A 591 -21.11 25.82 -13.92
C GLY A 591 -19.82 26.15 -13.15
N VAL A 592 -19.06 25.11 -12.68
CA VAL A 592 -17.83 25.28 -11.91
C VAL A 592 -16.57 24.78 -12.63
N MET A 593 -16.68 24.36 -13.90
CA MET A 593 -15.58 23.79 -14.68
C MET A 593 -14.36 24.73 -14.76
N GLU A 594 -14.57 26.01 -14.99
CA GLU A 594 -13.49 26.99 -15.08
C GLU A 594 -12.71 27.11 -13.76
N GLN A 595 -13.42 27.08 -12.64
CA GLN A 595 -12.80 27.12 -11.31
C GLN A 595 -11.98 25.85 -11.06
N THR A 596 -12.49 24.69 -11.48
CA THR A 596 -11.77 23.40 -11.38
C THR A 596 -10.50 23.43 -12.23
N ILE A 597 -10.57 23.94 -13.45
CA ILE A 597 -9.41 24.09 -14.34
C ILE A 597 -8.41 25.06 -13.74
N GLU A 598 -8.84 26.22 -13.24
CA GLU A 598 -7.98 27.21 -12.61
C GLU A 598 -7.20 26.61 -11.42
N ARG A 599 -7.89 25.88 -10.55
CA ARG A 599 -7.26 25.18 -9.43
C ARG A 599 -6.26 24.13 -9.89
N ALA A 600 -6.61 23.33 -10.90
CA ALA A 600 -5.75 22.27 -11.43
C ALA A 600 -4.50 22.79 -12.15
N THR A 601 -4.60 23.95 -12.81
CA THR A 601 -3.50 24.63 -13.50
C THR A 601 -2.77 25.65 -12.60
N ARG A 602 -3.21 25.84 -11.36
CA ARG A 602 -2.72 26.88 -10.42
C ARG A 602 -2.76 28.28 -11.03
N GLY A 603 -3.83 28.58 -11.79
CA GLY A 603 -4.02 29.87 -12.45
C GLY A 603 -3.11 30.11 -13.66
N ILE A 604 -2.34 29.13 -14.10
CA ILE A 604 -1.52 29.26 -15.31
C ILE A 604 -2.42 29.04 -16.53
N ALA A 605 -2.51 30.03 -17.40
CA ALA A 605 -3.25 29.92 -18.65
C ALA A 605 -2.56 28.89 -19.58
N MET A 606 -3.31 27.90 -20.01
CA MET A 606 -2.83 26.83 -20.89
C MET A 606 -3.76 26.67 -22.10
N GLU A 607 -3.20 26.60 -23.30
CA GLU A 607 -3.95 26.29 -24.52
C GLU A 607 -4.65 24.93 -24.43
N SER A 608 -4.03 23.96 -23.75
CA SER A 608 -4.60 22.64 -23.49
C SER A 608 -5.87 22.70 -22.64
N ALA A 609 -5.96 23.61 -21.70
CA ALA A 609 -7.16 23.81 -20.85
C ALA A 609 -8.34 24.37 -21.68
N VAL A 610 -8.07 25.32 -22.56
CA VAL A 610 -9.08 25.90 -23.45
C VAL A 610 -9.60 24.82 -24.41
N SER A 611 -8.72 24.06 -25.05
CA SER A 611 -9.11 23.01 -26.01
C SER A 611 -9.96 21.90 -25.36
N ILE A 612 -9.62 21.47 -24.14
CA ILE A 612 -10.42 20.48 -23.38
C ILE A 612 -11.78 21.06 -23.02
N SER A 613 -11.82 22.32 -22.52
CA SER A 613 -13.06 22.99 -22.13
C SER A 613 -14.04 23.11 -23.30
N ASP A 614 -13.56 23.54 -24.47
CA ASP A 614 -14.39 23.71 -25.67
C ASP A 614 -14.91 22.34 -26.15
N ALA A 615 -14.07 21.31 -26.19
CA ALA A 615 -14.47 19.97 -26.57
C ALA A 615 -15.56 19.39 -25.63
N ILE A 616 -15.48 19.66 -24.33
CA ILE A 616 -16.51 19.23 -23.36
C ILE A 616 -17.84 19.94 -23.62
N ARG A 617 -17.81 21.26 -23.87
CA ARG A 617 -19.04 22.04 -24.13
C ARG A 617 -19.83 21.53 -25.32
N GLU A 618 -19.19 20.98 -26.35
CA GLU A 618 -19.85 20.38 -27.52
C GLU A 618 -20.71 19.15 -27.19
N HIS A 619 -20.52 18.56 -26.01
CA HIS A 619 -21.25 17.38 -25.57
C HIS A 619 -22.31 17.63 -24.50
N LEU A 620 -22.41 18.84 -23.93
CA LEU A 620 -23.31 19.14 -22.81
C LEU A 620 -24.77 18.86 -23.09
N ASP A 621 -25.26 19.22 -24.30
CA ASP A 621 -26.65 19.04 -24.70
C ASP A 621 -27.03 17.58 -25.00
N LYS A 622 -26.04 16.68 -25.13
CA LYS A 622 -26.24 15.26 -25.42
C LYS A 622 -26.62 14.43 -24.17
N VAL A 623 -26.44 14.98 -22.98
CA VAL A 623 -26.67 14.27 -21.71
C VAL A 623 -27.74 15.00 -20.92
N MET A 624 -28.89 14.34 -20.69
CA MET A 624 -30.03 14.86 -19.92
C MET A 624 -30.05 14.39 -18.47
N LEU A 625 -29.13 13.45 -18.11
CA LEU A 625 -29.01 12.93 -16.74
C LEU A 625 -28.63 14.03 -15.74
N PRO A 626 -29.20 13.99 -14.50
CA PRO A 626 -28.88 14.98 -13.47
C PRO A 626 -27.42 14.83 -12.97
N PRO A 627 -26.80 15.97 -12.60
CA PRO A 627 -25.40 15.97 -12.11
C PRO A 627 -25.16 15.02 -10.93
N GLU A 628 -26.09 14.92 -10.00
CA GLU A 628 -25.98 14.08 -8.80
C GLU A 628 -25.85 12.59 -9.17
N LEU A 629 -26.57 12.13 -10.20
CA LEU A 629 -26.47 10.76 -10.69
C LEU A 629 -25.13 10.51 -11.40
N LEU A 630 -24.68 11.49 -12.19
CA LEU A 630 -23.37 11.42 -12.86
C LEU A 630 -22.23 11.42 -11.84
N LYS A 631 -22.32 12.19 -10.76
CA LYS A 631 -21.33 12.22 -9.66
C LYS A 631 -21.14 10.87 -8.99
N ARG A 632 -22.23 10.13 -8.72
CA ARG A 632 -22.15 8.76 -8.16
C ARG A 632 -21.30 7.85 -9.03
N ASN A 633 -21.35 8.06 -10.34
CA ASN A 633 -20.65 7.24 -11.35
C ASN A 633 -19.56 8.05 -12.08
N SER A 634 -18.87 8.94 -11.37
CA SER A 634 -17.86 9.88 -11.91
C SER A 634 -16.66 9.24 -12.60
N SER A 635 -16.52 7.95 -12.54
CA SER A 635 -15.50 7.18 -13.26
C SER A 635 -15.97 6.65 -14.62
N VAL A 636 -17.27 6.77 -14.96
CA VAL A 636 -17.88 6.32 -16.22
C VAL A 636 -18.25 7.52 -17.05
N SER A 637 -18.01 7.47 -18.37
CA SER A 637 -18.35 8.56 -19.28
C SER A 637 -19.83 8.97 -19.21
N PRO A 638 -20.15 10.27 -19.06
CA PRO A 638 -21.52 10.77 -19.08
C PRO A 638 -22.29 10.40 -20.34
N LEU A 639 -21.65 10.37 -21.50
CA LEU A 639 -22.29 9.99 -22.76
C LEU A 639 -22.72 8.52 -22.76
N ARG A 640 -21.85 7.64 -22.23
CA ARG A 640 -22.14 6.21 -22.08
C ARG A 640 -23.21 5.96 -21.03
N GLN A 641 -23.23 6.72 -19.95
CA GLN A 641 -24.30 6.67 -18.95
C GLN A 641 -25.64 7.07 -19.60
N GLN A 642 -25.70 8.13 -20.41
CA GLN A 642 -26.89 8.54 -21.12
C GLN A 642 -27.34 7.45 -22.10
N ALA A 643 -26.45 6.89 -22.90
CA ALA A 643 -26.79 5.83 -23.85
C ALA A 643 -27.37 4.58 -23.16
N MET A 644 -26.79 4.18 -22.03
CA MET A 644 -27.34 3.09 -21.21
C MET A 644 -28.71 3.46 -20.64
N PHE A 645 -28.86 4.65 -20.09
CA PHE A 645 -30.15 5.13 -19.55
C PHE A 645 -31.26 5.13 -20.58
N ASP A 646 -31.02 5.58 -21.81
CA ASP A 646 -32.01 5.61 -22.89
C ASP A 646 -32.52 4.19 -23.21
N VAL A 647 -31.64 3.20 -23.24
CA VAL A 647 -32.00 1.79 -23.44
C VAL A 647 -32.86 1.29 -22.27
N LEU A 648 -32.42 1.52 -21.03
CA LEU A 648 -33.14 1.10 -19.83
C LEU A 648 -34.53 1.76 -19.76
N LEU A 649 -34.61 3.05 -20.01
CA LEU A 649 -35.87 3.80 -20.00
C LEU A 649 -36.86 3.28 -21.06
N ALA A 650 -36.35 2.95 -22.24
CA ALA A 650 -37.20 2.38 -23.31
C ALA A 650 -37.83 1.03 -22.91
N VAL A 651 -37.05 0.17 -22.23
CA VAL A 651 -37.54 -1.12 -21.73
C VAL A 651 -38.52 -0.94 -20.57
N VAL A 652 -38.22 -0.04 -19.62
CA VAL A 652 -39.08 0.25 -18.47
C VAL A 652 -40.43 0.81 -18.92
N LYS A 653 -40.45 1.75 -19.87
CA LYS A 653 -41.69 2.29 -20.46
C LYS A 653 -42.58 1.24 -21.10
N ARG A 654 -42.01 0.14 -21.60
CA ARG A 654 -42.75 -1.02 -22.17
C ARG A 654 -43.19 -2.05 -21.11
N GLY A 655 -42.98 -1.75 -19.83
CA GLY A 655 -43.31 -2.66 -18.74
C GLY A 655 -42.30 -3.80 -18.52
N GLY A 656 -41.14 -3.73 -19.16
CA GLY A 656 -40.09 -4.76 -19.08
C GLY A 656 -39.16 -4.67 -17.88
N THR A 657 -39.47 -3.93 -16.83
CA THR A 657 -38.60 -3.70 -15.66
C THR A 657 -38.06 -5.00 -15.04
N ALA A 658 -38.92 -6.03 -14.91
CA ALA A 658 -38.52 -7.31 -14.32
C ALA A 658 -37.41 -8.03 -15.09
N GLN A 659 -37.23 -7.71 -16.38
CA GLN A 659 -36.16 -8.29 -17.20
C GLN A 659 -34.80 -7.63 -16.96
N LEU A 660 -34.76 -6.46 -16.34
CA LEU A 660 -33.58 -5.65 -16.10
C LEU A 660 -33.03 -5.80 -14.67
N VAL A 661 -33.85 -6.25 -13.72
CA VAL A 661 -33.46 -6.39 -12.32
C VAL A 661 -32.57 -7.62 -12.15
N PRO A 662 -31.35 -7.49 -11.60
CA PRO A 662 -30.50 -8.62 -11.29
C PRO A 662 -31.11 -9.48 -10.18
N HIS A 663 -30.97 -10.79 -10.28
CA HIS A 663 -31.42 -11.71 -9.24
C HIS A 663 -30.37 -11.86 -8.15
N HIS A 664 -30.85 -12.16 -6.92
CA HIS A 664 -29.94 -12.51 -5.83
C HIS A 664 -29.16 -13.79 -6.19
N PRO A 665 -27.83 -13.88 -6.00
CA PRO A 665 -27.03 -15.02 -6.44
C PRO A 665 -27.46 -16.38 -5.89
N LEU A 666 -28.10 -16.43 -4.71
CA LEU A 666 -28.62 -17.67 -4.10
C LEU A 666 -30.04 -18.01 -4.54
N GLN A 667 -30.70 -17.17 -5.31
CA GLN A 667 -32.06 -17.44 -5.82
C GLN A 667 -32.04 -18.62 -6.78
N SER A 668 -33.16 -19.36 -6.81
CA SER A 668 -33.39 -20.41 -7.83
C SER A 668 -33.89 -19.78 -9.14
N GLY A 669 -33.50 -20.36 -10.27
CA GLY A 669 -33.96 -19.94 -11.60
C GLY A 669 -32.84 -19.40 -12.50
N GLN A 670 -33.18 -18.54 -13.45
CA GLN A 670 -32.27 -18.07 -14.51
C GLN A 670 -31.34 -16.93 -14.04
N VAL A 671 -30.65 -17.13 -12.90
CA VAL A 671 -29.76 -16.11 -12.30
C VAL A 671 -28.56 -15.83 -13.18
N LYS A 672 -27.98 -16.89 -13.76
CA LYS A 672 -26.81 -16.79 -14.64
C LYS A 672 -27.15 -16.05 -15.92
N GLU A 673 -28.20 -16.46 -16.59
CA GLU A 673 -28.67 -15.89 -17.86
C GLU A 673 -29.05 -14.40 -17.67
N ARG A 674 -29.63 -14.07 -16.51
CA ARG A 674 -29.93 -12.69 -16.16
C ARG A 674 -28.67 -11.84 -16.01
N LEU A 675 -27.67 -12.35 -15.29
CA LEU A 675 -26.40 -11.67 -15.09
C LEU A 675 -25.64 -11.51 -16.42
N GLU A 676 -25.64 -12.53 -17.26
CA GLU A 676 -25.05 -12.49 -18.60
C GLU A 676 -25.71 -11.43 -19.49
N SER A 677 -27.05 -11.33 -19.44
CA SER A 677 -27.79 -10.29 -20.18
C SER A 677 -27.45 -8.88 -19.71
N ILE A 678 -27.31 -8.68 -18.41
CA ILE A 678 -26.89 -7.37 -17.84
C ILE A 678 -25.44 -7.06 -18.25
N MET A 679 -24.53 -8.03 -18.21
CA MET A 679 -23.16 -7.84 -18.64
C MET A 679 -23.06 -7.54 -20.15
N ASP A 680 -23.91 -8.13 -20.98
CA ASP A 680 -23.98 -7.83 -22.40
C ASP A 680 -24.40 -6.35 -22.64
N LEU A 681 -25.42 -5.86 -21.91
CA LEU A 681 -25.82 -4.45 -21.96
C LEU A 681 -24.68 -3.53 -21.53
N ILE A 682 -23.96 -3.89 -20.45
CA ILE A 682 -22.81 -3.13 -19.97
C ILE A 682 -21.71 -3.07 -21.04
N HIS A 683 -21.36 -4.20 -21.64
CA HIS A 683 -20.32 -4.23 -22.68
C HIS A 683 -20.68 -3.33 -23.85
N ARG A 684 -21.91 -3.41 -24.34
CA ARG A 684 -22.35 -2.62 -25.50
C ARG A 684 -22.48 -1.12 -25.20
N HIS A 685 -23.07 -0.75 -24.07
CA HIS A 685 -23.47 0.64 -23.83
C HIS A 685 -22.54 1.38 -22.87
N LEU A 686 -21.96 0.73 -21.84
CA LEU A 686 -21.04 1.39 -20.91
C LEU A 686 -19.57 1.21 -21.31
N GLU A 687 -19.21 0.15 -22.02
CA GLU A 687 -17.84 -0.05 -22.49
C GLU A 687 -17.66 0.24 -23.99
N GLY A 688 -18.74 0.27 -24.76
CA GLY A 688 -18.70 0.47 -26.20
C GLY A 688 -18.03 -0.70 -26.94
N LYS A 689 -18.21 -1.95 -26.46
CA LYS A 689 -17.56 -3.15 -27.00
C LYS A 689 -18.55 -4.26 -27.29
N GLU A 690 -18.42 -4.85 -28.47
CA GLU A 690 -19.11 -6.11 -28.77
C GLU A 690 -18.18 -7.26 -28.41
N THR A 691 -18.58 -8.10 -27.45
CA THR A 691 -17.76 -9.23 -26.95
C THR A 691 -18.65 -10.35 -26.46
N ASN A 692 -18.10 -11.56 -26.40
CA ASN A 692 -18.76 -12.73 -25.81
C ASN A 692 -18.24 -13.04 -24.40
N GLN A 693 -17.54 -12.08 -23.75
CA GLN A 693 -16.95 -12.28 -22.42
C GLN A 693 -18.02 -12.43 -21.33
N GLN A 694 -19.26 -11.95 -21.53
CA GLN A 694 -20.37 -12.09 -20.60
C GLN A 694 -20.64 -13.55 -20.21
N TYR A 695 -20.42 -14.53 -21.07
CA TYR A 695 -20.62 -15.96 -20.77
C TYR A 695 -19.56 -16.49 -19.78
N TYR A 696 -18.31 -16.05 -19.94
CA TYR A 696 -17.24 -16.40 -19.00
C TYR A 696 -17.42 -15.69 -17.68
N PHE A 697 -17.53 -14.37 -17.70
CA PHE A 697 -17.63 -13.58 -16.48
C PHE A 697 -18.96 -13.75 -15.75
N GLY A 698 -20.06 -14.07 -16.42
CA GLY A 698 -21.34 -14.38 -15.79
C GLY A 698 -21.24 -15.61 -14.88
N TRP A 699 -20.66 -16.71 -15.37
CA TRP A 699 -20.39 -17.90 -14.56
C TRP A 699 -19.37 -17.61 -13.44
N PHE A 700 -18.30 -16.92 -13.78
CA PHE A 700 -17.19 -16.63 -12.88
C PHE A 700 -17.62 -15.71 -11.73
N ALA A 701 -18.38 -14.65 -12.02
CA ALA A 701 -18.96 -13.73 -11.04
C ALA A 701 -19.96 -14.43 -10.12
N LEU A 702 -20.83 -15.28 -10.68
CA LEU A 702 -21.81 -16.03 -9.89
C LEU A 702 -21.14 -16.99 -8.93
N SER A 703 -20.13 -17.75 -9.40
CA SER A 703 -19.34 -18.65 -8.57
C SER A 703 -18.62 -17.89 -7.45
N TRP A 704 -18.03 -16.74 -7.77
CA TRP A 704 -17.35 -15.88 -6.81
C TRP A 704 -18.29 -15.35 -5.73
N MET A 705 -19.45 -14.80 -6.10
CA MET A 705 -20.45 -14.27 -5.16
C MET A 705 -21.07 -15.37 -4.28
N ARG A 706 -21.23 -16.57 -4.81
CA ARG A 706 -21.73 -17.73 -4.05
C ARG A 706 -20.73 -18.29 -3.03
N GLY A 707 -19.52 -17.74 -2.96
CA GLY A 707 -18.49 -18.15 -2.01
C GLY A 707 -17.69 -19.38 -2.46
N SER A 708 -17.68 -19.74 -3.75
CA SER A 708 -16.85 -20.85 -4.26
C SER A 708 -15.39 -20.66 -3.90
N SER A 709 -14.65 -21.76 -3.62
CA SER A 709 -13.22 -21.64 -3.31
C SER A 709 -12.44 -21.17 -4.54
N LEU A 710 -11.36 -20.42 -4.32
CA LEU A 710 -10.44 -20.09 -5.41
C LEU A 710 -9.89 -21.36 -6.08
N ARG A 711 -9.58 -22.39 -5.28
CA ARG A 711 -9.11 -23.67 -5.78
C ARG A 711 -10.07 -24.29 -6.78
N ASP A 712 -11.38 -24.33 -6.45
CA ASP A 712 -12.38 -24.92 -7.34
C ASP A 712 -12.54 -24.10 -8.63
N MET A 713 -12.49 -22.77 -8.51
CA MET A 713 -12.57 -21.86 -9.66
C MET A 713 -11.34 -22.00 -10.57
N ILE A 714 -10.14 -22.13 -10.00
CA ILE A 714 -8.89 -22.35 -10.73
C ILE A 714 -8.91 -23.73 -11.41
N GLU A 715 -9.25 -24.77 -10.68
CA GLU A 715 -9.31 -26.13 -11.22
C GLU A 715 -10.30 -26.22 -12.39
N HIS A 716 -11.50 -25.63 -12.25
CA HIS A 716 -12.47 -25.56 -13.33
C HIS A 716 -11.90 -24.87 -14.59
N GLN A 717 -11.19 -23.75 -14.40
CA GLN A 717 -10.59 -23.01 -15.51
C GLN A 717 -9.46 -23.81 -16.18
N ILE A 718 -8.61 -24.48 -15.41
CA ILE A 718 -7.55 -25.35 -15.94
C ILE A 718 -8.18 -26.47 -16.80
N GLN A 719 -9.22 -27.11 -16.29
CA GLN A 719 -9.92 -28.17 -17.03
C GLN A 719 -10.59 -27.65 -18.30
N TYR A 720 -11.18 -26.44 -18.24
CA TYR A 720 -11.76 -25.81 -19.42
C TYR A 720 -10.70 -25.52 -20.49
N GLU A 721 -9.57 -24.91 -20.09
CA GLU A 721 -8.48 -24.57 -21.02
C GLU A 721 -7.83 -25.85 -21.64
N ARG A 722 -7.67 -26.93 -20.85
CA ARG A 722 -7.20 -28.23 -21.34
C ARG A 722 -8.13 -28.80 -22.42
N ARG A 723 -9.44 -28.87 -22.14
CA ARG A 723 -10.42 -29.36 -23.11
C ARG A 723 -10.42 -28.54 -24.40
N LYS A 724 -10.28 -27.20 -24.26
CA LYS A 724 -10.22 -26.33 -25.42
C LYS A 724 -8.95 -26.57 -26.24
N ALA A 725 -7.80 -26.76 -25.60
CA ALA A 725 -6.56 -27.10 -26.28
C ALA A 725 -6.65 -28.44 -27.00
N GLU A 726 -7.21 -29.48 -26.36
CA GLU A 726 -7.46 -30.77 -26.97
C GLU A 726 -8.34 -30.66 -28.24
N VAL A 727 -9.43 -29.87 -28.15
CA VAL A 727 -10.36 -29.68 -29.30
C VAL A 727 -9.69 -28.93 -30.46
N ASN A 728 -8.85 -27.92 -30.11
CA ASN A 728 -8.17 -27.10 -31.11
C ASN A 728 -6.87 -27.74 -31.65
N GLY A 729 -6.33 -28.76 -30.99
CA GLY A 729 -5.01 -29.34 -31.31
C GLY A 729 -3.84 -28.43 -30.83
N ASP A 730 -4.08 -27.56 -29.85
CA ASP A 730 -3.09 -26.68 -29.26
C ASP A 730 -2.27 -27.42 -28.17
N GLU A 731 -1.10 -26.84 -27.77
CA GLU A 731 -0.33 -27.34 -26.62
C GLU A 731 -1.13 -27.21 -25.31
N GLU A 732 -0.90 -28.16 -24.39
CA GLU A 732 -1.53 -28.11 -23.05
C GLU A 732 -1.11 -26.82 -22.31
N PRO A 733 -2.07 -26.03 -21.81
CA PRO A 733 -1.77 -24.79 -21.12
C PRO A 733 -1.02 -25.05 -19.81
N GLU A 734 -0.03 -24.19 -19.51
CA GLU A 734 0.71 -24.23 -18.26
C GLU A 734 -0.21 -23.83 -17.08
N PRO A 735 -0.42 -24.68 -16.06
CA PRO A 735 -1.32 -24.39 -14.94
C PRO A 735 -0.98 -23.08 -14.21
N GLY A 736 0.30 -22.75 -14.08
CA GLY A 736 0.76 -21.50 -13.45
C GLY A 736 0.21 -20.24 -14.14
N LYS A 737 0.16 -20.22 -15.46
CA LYS A 737 -0.41 -19.08 -16.21
C LYS A 737 -1.92 -18.97 -15.98
N THR A 738 -2.64 -20.08 -15.94
CA THR A 738 -4.07 -20.10 -15.66
C THR A 738 -4.36 -19.63 -14.22
N ILE A 739 -3.55 -20.05 -13.25
CA ILE A 739 -3.67 -19.60 -11.85
C ILE A 739 -3.52 -18.07 -11.77
N ILE A 740 -2.47 -17.51 -12.36
CA ILE A 740 -2.25 -16.04 -12.38
C ILE A 740 -3.44 -15.33 -13.02
N LYS A 741 -3.93 -15.86 -14.17
CA LYS A 741 -5.07 -15.29 -14.89
C LYS A 741 -6.34 -15.27 -14.03
N VAL A 742 -6.68 -16.38 -13.37
CA VAL A 742 -7.86 -16.46 -12.50
C VAL A 742 -7.74 -15.48 -11.33
N LEU A 743 -6.57 -15.39 -10.67
CA LEU A 743 -6.34 -14.43 -9.61
C LEU A 743 -6.48 -12.97 -10.12
N ASP A 744 -6.00 -12.70 -11.33
CA ASP A 744 -6.15 -11.38 -11.96
C ASP A 744 -7.59 -11.06 -12.35
N ASP A 745 -8.31 -12.03 -12.90
CA ASP A 745 -9.73 -11.87 -13.27
C ASP A 745 -10.58 -11.61 -12.02
N VAL A 746 -10.29 -12.27 -10.90
CA VAL A 746 -10.95 -11.97 -9.62
C VAL A 746 -10.66 -10.55 -9.19
N GLU A 747 -9.40 -10.15 -9.08
CA GLU A 747 -9.03 -8.87 -8.47
C GLU A 747 -9.35 -7.67 -9.37
N ASN A 748 -9.03 -7.75 -10.67
CA ASN A 748 -9.15 -6.62 -11.57
C ASN A 748 -10.50 -6.58 -12.32
N LYS A 749 -11.08 -7.74 -12.64
CA LYS A 749 -12.34 -7.79 -13.37
C LYS A 749 -13.54 -7.86 -12.45
N LEU A 750 -13.63 -8.87 -11.57
CA LEU A 750 -14.82 -9.00 -10.70
C LEU A 750 -14.90 -7.90 -9.66
N ARG A 751 -13.81 -7.72 -8.90
CA ARG A 751 -13.80 -6.85 -7.72
C ARG A 751 -13.60 -5.38 -8.01
N PHE A 752 -13.22 -5.00 -9.23
CA PHE A 752 -13.02 -3.61 -9.61
C PHE A 752 -13.87 -3.22 -10.84
N HIS A 753 -13.64 -3.86 -11.97
CA HIS A 753 -14.25 -3.48 -13.24
C HIS A 753 -15.78 -3.67 -13.22
N TYR A 754 -16.25 -4.90 -12.90
CA TYR A 754 -17.70 -5.16 -12.85
C TYR A 754 -18.41 -4.51 -11.65
N VAL A 755 -17.73 -4.30 -10.52
CA VAL A 755 -18.28 -3.51 -9.41
C VAL A 755 -18.68 -2.11 -9.89
N ARG A 756 -17.75 -1.44 -10.60
CA ARG A 756 -17.96 -0.09 -11.17
C ARG A 756 -19.14 -0.05 -12.14
N TYR A 757 -19.16 -0.93 -13.13
CA TYR A 757 -20.17 -0.87 -14.20
C TYR A 757 -21.53 -1.41 -13.77
N ILE A 758 -21.60 -2.45 -12.94
CA ILE A 758 -22.88 -2.93 -12.41
C ILE A 758 -23.47 -1.92 -11.43
N GLY A 759 -22.62 -1.22 -10.64
CA GLY A 759 -23.09 -0.09 -9.82
C GLY A 759 -23.75 0.98 -10.65
N CYS A 760 -23.06 1.45 -11.69
CA CYS A 760 -23.60 2.43 -12.65
C CYS A 760 -24.91 1.94 -13.30
N TYR A 761 -24.96 0.69 -13.76
CA TYR A 761 -26.17 0.10 -14.32
C TYR A 761 -27.36 0.14 -13.35
N ILE A 762 -27.13 -0.23 -12.07
CA ILE A 762 -28.18 -0.24 -11.05
C ILE A 762 -28.68 1.17 -10.75
N ASP A 763 -27.80 2.15 -10.65
CA ASP A 763 -28.18 3.54 -10.41
C ASP A 763 -29.02 4.11 -11.57
N LEU A 764 -28.60 3.84 -12.81
CA LEU A 764 -29.34 4.25 -14.00
C LEU A 764 -30.69 3.54 -14.10
N LEU A 765 -30.77 2.25 -13.74
CA LEU A 765 -32.01 1.48 -13.70
C LEU A 765 -32.97 2.05 -12.65
N LYS A 766 -32.51 2.32 -11.43
CA LYS A 766 -33.33 2.94 -10.38
C LYS A 766 -33.84 4.29 -10.84
N HIS A 767 -33.02 5.12 -11.48
CA HIS A 767 -33.41 6.39 -12.02
C HIS A 767 -34.46 6.25 -13.14
N ALA A 768 -34.29 5.30 -14.08
CA ALA A 768 -35.26 5.05 -15.16
C ALA A 768 -36.64 4.61 -14.61
N VAL A 769 -36.66 3.80 -13.57
CA VAL A 769 -37.91 3.40 -12.89
C VAL A 769 -38.54 4.59 -12.17
N GLY A 770 -37.76 5.41 -11.46
CA GLY A 770 -38.25 6.63 -10.81
C GLY A 770 -38.86 7.65 -11.77
N VAL A 771 -38.29 7.77 -12.98
CA VAL A 771 -38.88 8.63 -14.03
C VAL A 771 -40.25 8.13 -14.53
N VAL A 772 -40.45 6.81 -14.63
CA VAL A 772 -41.72 6.22 -15.14
C VAL A 772 -42.73 6.02 -14.00
N SER A 773 -42.29 5.73 -12.82
CA SER A 773 -43.11 5.41 -11.65
C SER A 773 -42.47 5.99 -10.38
N PRO A 774 -42.70 7.29 -10.09
CA PRO A 774 -42.02 8.00 -8.98
C PRO A 774 -42.26 7.38 -7.60
N ASP A 775 -43.39 6.76 -7.38
CA ASP A 775 -43.77 6.15 -6.08
C ASP A 775 -43.28 4.72 -5.92
N ARG A 776 -42.61 4.17 -6.93
CA ARG A 776 -42.10 2.79 -6.90
C ARG A 776 -40.63 2.74 -6.56
N GLU A 777 -40.33 2.35 -5.33
CA GLU A 777 -38.99 1.98 -4.95
C GLU A 777 -38.60 0.62 -5.57
N LEU A 778 -37.44 0.55 -6.23
CA LEU A 778 -36.93 -0.66 -6.86
C LEU A 778 -35.99 -1.37 -5.90
N ASP A 779 -36.44 -2.50 -5.35
CA ASP A 779 -35.58 -3.40 -4.55
C ASP A 779 -34.62 -4.16 -5.48
N VAL A 780 -33.33 -3.92 -5.32
CA VAL A 780 -32.25 -4.55 -6.11
C VAL A 780 -31.21 -5.14 -5.18
N PRO A 781 -30.85 -6.42 -5.33
CA PRO A 781 -29.78 -7.01 -4.57
C PRO A 781 -28.47 -6.22 -4.75
N PRO A 782 -27.66 -6.02 -3.70
CA PRO A 782 -26.40 -5.26 -3.76
C PRO A 782 -25.28 -6.04 -4.47
N ILE A 783 -25.46 -6.33 -5.75
CA ILE A 783 -24.54 -7.12 -6.59
C ILE A 783 -23.11 -6.52 -6.57
N PRO A 784 -22.90 -5.19 -6.64
CA PRO A 784 -21.57 -4.62 -6.53
C PRO A 784 -20.85 -5.03 -5.23
N LEU A 785 -21.53 -4.98 -4.09
CA LEU A 785 -21.00 -5.42 -2.80
C LEU A 785 -20.68 -6.91 -2.80
N PHE A 786 -21.57 -7.75 -3.34
CA PHE A 786 -21.34 -9.19 -3.44
C PHE A 786 -20.13 -9.53 -4.33
N LEU A 787 -19.92 -8.80 -5.40
CA LEU A 787 -18.74 -8.93 -6.26
C LEU A 787 -17.46 -8.48 -5.55
N GLU A 788 -17.50 -7.36 -4.84
CA GLU A 788 -16.34 -6.86 -4.13
C GLU A 788 -15.90 -7.81 -3.01
N LEU A 789 -16.85 -8.30 -2.23
CA LEU A 789 -16.58 -9.22 -1.12
C LEU A 789 -16.31 -10.64 -1.58
N GLY A 790 -16.91 -11.09 -2.69
CA GLY A 790 -16.94 -12.49 -3.10
C GLY A 790 -17.82 -13.34 -2.18
N ALA A 791 -18.89 -12.75 -1.70
CA ALA A 791 -19.83 -13.36 -0.76
C ALA A 791 -21.20 -12.74 -0.92
N CYS A 792 -22.26 -13.53 -0.77
CA CYS A 792 -23.65 -13.07 -0.76
C CYS A 792 -24.48 -13.69 0.38
N SER A 793 -23.91 -14.58 1.20
CA SER A 793 -24.57 -15.12 2.39
C SER A 793 -24.33 -14.21 3.61
N GLY A 794 -25.34 -14.04 4.48
CA GLY A 794 -25.25 -13.22 5.68
C GLY A 794 -24.09 -13.61 6.57
N THR A 795 -23.90 -14.91 6.83
CA THR A 795 -22.79 -15.42 7.67
C THR A 795 -21.42 -15.07 7.11
N MET A 796 -21.21 -15.23 5.79
CA MET A 796 -19.92 -14.95 5.19
C MET A 796 -19.62 -13.45 5.22
N ILE A 797 -20.62 -12.62 4.92
CA ILE A 797 -20.51 -11.16 5.02
C ILE A 797 -20.27 -10.73 6.48
N GLY A 798 -21.02 -11.27 7.43
CA GLY A 798 -20.84 -10.96 8.85
C GLY A 798 -19.45 -11.37 9.40
N CYS A 799 -18.87 -12.47 8.93
CA CYS A 799 -17.47 -12.80 9.21
C CYS A 799 -16.50 -11.74 8.68
N MET A 800 -16.76 -11.24 7.46
CA MET A 800 -15.91 -10.21 6.85
C MET A 800 -16.12 -8.84 7.50
N GLU A 801 -17.30 -8.53 8.01
CA GLU A 801 -17.57 -7.34 8.85
C GLU A 801 -16.75 -7.36 10.14
N LEU A 802 -16.53 -8.52 10.74
CA LEU A 802 -15.64 -8.70 11.88
C LEU A 802 -14.15 -8.53 11.53
N GLY A 803 -13.81 -8.30 10.26
CA GLY A 803 -12.45 -8.10 9.78
C GLY A 803 -11.74 -9.37 9.29
N LEU A 804 -12.46 -10.48 9.18
CA LEU A 804 -11.92 -11.72 8.65
C LEU A 804 -11.83 -11.68 7.11
N SER A 805 -10.80 -12.33 6.57
CA SER A 805 -10.66 -12.49 5.13
C SER A 805 -11.72 -13.42 4.55
N ARG A 806 -11.90 -13.37 3.23
CA ARG A 806 -12.84 -14.25 2.52
C ARG A 806 -12.53 -15.74 2.72
N ILE A 807 -11.26 -16.12 2.79
CA ILE A 807 -10.86 -17.53 3.02
C ILE A 807 -11.31 -17.97 4.42
N ALA A 808 -11.01 -17.17 5.44
CA ALA A 808 -11.42 -17.45 6.81
C ALA A 808 -12.94 -17.42 6.96
N ALA A 809 -13.62 -16.43 6.37
CA ALA A 809 -15.07 -16.31 6.38
C ALA A 809 -15.76 -17.52 5.77
N ARG A 810 -15.24 -18.05 4.67
CA ARG A 810 -15.77 -19.26 4.03
C ARG A 810 -15.62 -20.49 4.94
N GLU A 811 -14.41 -20.75 5.47
CA GLU A 811 -14.19 -21.91 6.34
C GLU A 811 -15.07 -21.86 7.60
N LEU A 812 -15.24 -20.64 8.16
CA LEU A 812 -16.12 -20.46 9.30
C LEU A 812 -17.60 -20.64 8.94
N THR A 813 -18.04 -20.22 7.76
CA THR A 813 -19.41 -20.42 7.29
C THR A 813 -19.69 -21.91 7.16
N ASP A 814 -18.78 -22.68 6.59
CA ASP A 814 -18.88 -24.14 6.47
C ASP A 814 -18.94 -24.80 7.86
N LEU A 815 -18.12 -24.34 8.81
CA LEU A 815 -18.08 -24.82 10.19
C LEU A 815 -19.37 -24.51 10.97
N LEU A 816 -19.91 -23.30 10.82
CA LEU A 816 -21.11 -22.84 11.51
C LEU A 816 -22.39 -23.46 10.92
N GLY A 817 -22.33 -23.98 9.68
CA GLY A 817 -23.43 -24.69 9.02
C GLY A 817 -24.68 -23.85 8.82
N LYS A 818 -24.60 -22.51 8.85
CA LYS A 818 -25.69 -21.56 8.68
C LYS A 818 -25.28 -20.41 7.79
N SER A 819 -26.21 -19.94 6.93
CA SER A 819 -25.95 -18.90 5.93
C SER A 819 -26.39 -17.49 6.34
N ASP A 820 -27.18 -17.34 7.44
CA ASP A 820 -27.89 -16.08 7.75
C ASP A 820 -27.55 -15.50 9.14
N LEU A 821 -26.33 -15.73 9.61
CA LEU A 821 -25.89 -15.15 10.87
C LEU A 821 -25.33 -13.74 10.65
N ASP A 822 -25.70 -12.81 11.52
CA ASP A 822 -25.08 -11.50 11.60
C ASP A 822 -23.74 -11.53 12.37
N ALA A 823 -22.97 -10.45 12.30
CA ALA A 823 -21.67 -10.34 12.97
C ALA A 823 -21.74 -10.57 14.49
N VAL A 824 -22.83 -10.14 15.16
CA VAL A 824 -23.03 -10.30 16.60
C VAL A 824 -23.25 -11.76 16.96
N ALA A 825 -24.11 -12.46 16.21
CA ALA A 825 -24.38 -13.88 16.42
C ALA A 825 -23.15 -14.74 16.12
N ILE A 826 -22.37 -14.38 15.08
CA ILE A 826 -21.09 -15.03 14.76
C ILE A 826 -20.11 -14.86 15.91
N LYS A 827 -19.91 -13.63 16.42
CA LYS A 827 -19.02 -13.34 17.54
C LYS A 827 -19.38 -14.17 18.77
N ARG A 828 -20.67 -14.21 19.17
CA ARG A 828 -21.14 -15.03 20.28
C ARG A 828 -20.86 -16.52 20.09
N ARG A 829 -21.05 -17.04 18.86
CA ARG A 829 -20.79 -18.45 18.57
C ARG A 829 -19.30 -18.80 18.60
N LEU A 830 -18.45 -17.95 18.03
CA LEU A 830 -17.00 -18.14 18.03
C LEU A 830 -16.41 -18.14 19.44
N ILE A 831 -16.90 -17.27 20.33
CA ILE A 831 -16.49 -17.25 21.75
C ILE A 831 -16.91 -18.56 22.44
N ASN A 832 -18.08 -19.11 22.08
CA ASN A 832 -18.59 -20.35 22.68
C ASN A 832 -17.96 -21.63 22.08
N LEU A 833 -17.35 -21.56 20.92
CA LEU A 833 -16.60 -22.67 20.33
C LEU A 833 -15.24 -22.76 21.03
N LYS A 834 -15.17 -23.54 22.11
CA LYS A 834 -13.91 -23.86 22.80
C LYS A 834 -12.93 -24.49 21.81
N GLY A 835 -11.71 -23.97 21.78
CA GLY A 835 -10.68 -24.16 20.76
C GLY A 835 -10.20 -25.59 20.42
N ALA A 836 -10.68 -26.62 21.12
CA ALA A 836 -10.22 -27.99 20.91
C ALA A 836 -10.83 -28.72 19.70
N SER A 837 -11.79 -28.15 18.98
CA SER A 837 -12.52 -28.82 17.89
C SER A 837 -12.43 -28.14 16.53
N LEU A 838 -11.72 -26.99 16.40
CA LEU A 838 -11.63 -26.28 15.14
C LEU A 838 -10.55 -26.91 14.24
N LYS A 839 -10.92 -27.73 13.27
CA LYS A 839 -10.02 -28.21 12.20
C LYS A 839 -9.66 -27.08 11.20
N LEU A 840 -9.37 -25.89 11.71
CA LEU A 840 -8.92 -24.74 10.94
C LEU A 840 -7.39 -24.73 10.82
N SER A 841 -6.88 -24.18 9.74
CA SER A 841 -5.43 -23.98 9.63
C SER A 841 -4.93 -22.98 10.68
N PRO A 842 -3.71 -23.14 11.23
CA PRO A 842 -3.13 -22.18 12.17
C PRO A 842 -3.10 -20.73 11.65
N ILE A 843 -2.98 -20.53 10.35
CA ILE A 843 -3.04 -19.21 9.70
C ILE A 843 -4.42 -18.56 9.93
N ILE A 844 -5.51 -19.31 9.74
CA ILE A 844 -6.88 -18.80 9.99
C ILE A 844 -7.11 -18.58 11.49
N VAL A 845 -6.63 -19.48 12.33
CA VAL A 845 -6.70 -19.31 13.79
C VAL A 845 -5.97 -18.04 14.24
N SER A 846 -4.78 -17.76 13.65
CA SER A 846 -4.05 -16.52 13.91
C SER A 846 -4.85 -15.30 13.47
N GLU A 847 -5.55 -15.36 12.35
CA GLU A 847 -6.41 -14.28 11.87
C GLU A 847 -7.59 -14.02 12.82
N ILE A 848 -8.24 -15.07 13.32
CA ILE A 848 -9.34 -14.97 14.31
C ILE A 848 -8.84 -14.32 15.61
N LYS A 849 -7.67 -14.71 16.10
CA LYS A 849 -7.07 -14.12 17.31
C LYS A 849 -6.77 -12.63 17.14
N ARG A 850 -6.34 -12.19 15.96
CA ARG A 850 -6.03 -10.78 15.70
C ARG A 850 -7.22 -9.84 15.79
N ILE A 851 -8.41 -10.31 15.48
CA ILE A 851 -9.64 -9.52 15.62
C ILE A 851 -10.23 -9.57 17.05
N GLY A 852 -9.42 -10.00 18.02
CA GLY A 852 -9.82 -10.04 19.45
C GLY A 852 -10.85 -11.11 19.80
N LEU A 853 -11.05 -12.08 18.93
CA LEU A 853 -11.84 -13.27 19.19
C LEU A 853 -10.92 -14.36 19.74
N GLU A 854 -10.60 -14.26 21.04
CA GLU A 854 -9.89 -15.35 21.72
C GLU A 854 -10.83 -16.53 21.83
N THR A 855 -10.60 -17.54 21.02
CA THR A 855 -11.04 -18.89 21.37
C THR A 855 -10.20 -19.28 22.59
N SER A 856 -10.80 -19.35 23.77
CA SER A 856 -10.11 -19.80 24.98
C SER A 856 -9.49 -21.18 24.67
N ALA A 857 -8.16 -21.22 24.73
CA ALA A 857 -7.35 -22.41 24.50
C ALA A 857 -7.74 -23.54 25.43
#